data_5735e21ee565c98e7c2f91cbc7ab0266
#
_entry.id   5735e21ee565c98e7c2f91cbc7ab0266
#
_cell.length_a   1.000
_cell.length_b   1.000
_cell.length_c   1.000
_cell.angle_alpha   90.00
_cell.angle_beta   90.00
_cell.angle_gamma   90.00
#
_symmetry.space_group_name_H-M   'P 1'
#
loop_
_entity.id
_entity.type
_entity.pdbx_description
1 polymer ?
#
loop_
_entity_poly.entity_id
_entity_poly.type
_entity_poly.pdbx_seq_one_letter_code
_entity_poly.pdbx_strand_id
1 'polypeptide(L)'
;MSLTLTEARERAALITDIETEVHLDLTSPEDFAVDATIRFGCTRPGASSFLELGGASDVTLDGAPAPYDGRRITLSDLGETNQVRVTARLPYVTDGDGMTVTVDPADGERYVCGFTAMDIAQKVIPCFDQPDLKTTFTVSVTAPAHWTVLANGVHEGSEPDGDAVRWSFAETPRIATYVFFVAGGPWVSFTWDEPYAASESGSLPFGWHARASQERELRRDADELRRVTSACFQHYTTVFDAPYAFGDYQQVFAPGLNWGAMEFPGAVAFRDEYLRQGTPSALDWEATASVIAHEMAHMWFGDLVTMRWWEDTWLNESFADFLGFDVAGVAAGYTDSWTGAALTRKPTGYLADRRRSTHRIAEDPEQLVDVDTAFANFDMITYAKGNAVLRQLGIWLGDDFIAGVNKHLSAHAFGNATLAEFLEALASSTDRDVRGWADAWLRSTGFDTVVVTRDGDVPVLTREGSRPHRFSVAAYDPAMRLVSTRMVDLADEPLRLDDLAGLVVVPNAGDETFAALRLDEQSWAAVSAGLSSVESPLTRALLWWTTIDLAQSRALPLDDLVRVLDQHLRPERHPVVFEAVLTLVLRTVRRYAEPQEVAGLLERIADVARAALDSGDAALAPAASRVLASTTHDRDHLVRWLERPDVDQEVRWEAVQRLASLGDPSFIAPEEARDRSVAGHHAALAARAAVPTPEAKRESWDLLVGGTLGSHELSAVASGFWGLEQAELVAPYVERYAVDGLALARRSGQAMSKVIGAAFPWLPLSAATRRSLRSTVAAALDGAVPTVLARSWNDALDDLDRVLG
;
A
#
# COMPACT_ATOMS: atom_id res chain seq x y z
N MET A 1 -21.04 3.03 15.96
CA MET A 1 -21.09 3.96 14.82
C MET A 1 -19.78 4.73 14.83
N SER A 2 -19.11 4.86 13.73
CA SER A 2 -17.90 5.68 13.58
C SER A 2 -18.22 7.17 13.76
N LEU A 3 -17.22 8.00 13.96
CA LEU A 3 -17.39 9.44 14.07
C LEU A 3 -17.96 9.98 12.75
N THR A 4 -19.02 10.79 12.85
CA THR A 4 -19.62 11.46 11.70
C THR A 4 -18.95 12.80 11.43
N LEU A 5 -19.00 13.27 10.18
CA LEU A 5 -18.52 14.60 9.79
C LEU A 5 -19.17 15.73 10.63
N THR A 6 -20.46 15.60 10.92
CA THR A 6 -21.19 16.58 11.73
C THR A 6 -20.65 16.63 13.16
N GLU A 7 -20.47 15.47 13.80
CA GLU A 7 -19.87 15.39 15.15
C GLU A 7 -18.45 15.95 15.16
N ALA A 8 -17.64 15.61 14.15
CA ALA A 8 -16.27 16.11 14.03
C ALA A 8 -16.22 17.64 13.93
N ARG A 9 -17.04 18.24 13.08
CA ARG A 9 -17.14 19.70 12.93
C ARG A 9 -17.62 20.40 14.21
N GLU A 10 -18.63 19.83 14.88
CA GLU A 10 -19.13 20.37 16.15
C GLU A 10 -18.06 20.29 17.24
N ARG A 11 -17.32 19.19 17.30
CA ARG A 11 -16.26 18.95 18.28
C ARG A 11 -15.04 19.83 18.01
N ALA A 12 -14.62 20.01 16.74
CA ALA A 12 -13.54 20.90 16.36
C ALA A 12 -13.84 22.38 16.67
N ALA A 13 -15.11 22.79 16.58
CA ALA A 13 -15.54 24.14 16.99
C ALA A 13 -15.58 24.33 18.50
N LEU A 14 -15.58 23.25 19.28
CA LEU A 14 -15.73 23.24 20.72
C LEU A 14 -14.41 23.07 21.46
N ILE A 15 -13.56 22.16 21.02
CA ILE A 15 -12.34 21.69 21.72
C ILE A 15 -11.11 22.40 21.15
N THR A 16 -10.23 22.88 22.01
CA THR A 16 -8.98 23.58 21.63
C THR A 16 -7.82 23.15 22.55
N ASP A 17 -6.59 23.43 22.10
CA ASP A 17 -5.37 23.36 22.91
C ASP A 17 -5.18 22.05 23.67
N ILE A 18 -5.26 20.93 22.95
CA ILE A 18 -5.17 19.60 23.53
C ILE A 18 -3.71 19.24 23.84
N GLU A 19 -3.50 18.72 25.07
CA GLU A 19 -2.24 18.11 25.52
C GLU A 19 -2.56 16.76 26.16
N THR A 20 -1.80 15.71 25.81
CA THR A 20 -2.06 14.35 26.27
C THR A 20 -0.81 13.72 26.88
N GLU A 21 -0.88 13.37 28.15
CA GLU A 21 0.10 12.52 28.82
C GLU A 21 -0.44 11.08 28.86
N VAL A 22 0.32 10.11 28.36
CA VAL A 22 -0.07 8.70 28.27
C VAL A 22 0.97 7.81 28.92
N HIS A 23 0.51 6.95 29.82
CA HIS A 23 1.28 5.82 30.32
C HIS A 23 0.64 4.50 29.88
N LEU A 24 1.44 3.62 29.27
CA LEU A 24 1.02 2.28 28.89
C LEU A 24 1.79 1.23 29.71
N ASP A 25 1.08 0.23 30.25
CA ASP A 25 1.71 -0.92 30.89
C ASP A 25 1.49 -2.16 30.01
N LEU A 26 2.59 -2.64 29.39
CA LEU A 26 2.64 -3.78 28.47
C LEU A 26 3.16 -5.06 29.14
N THR A 27 3.23 -5.12 30.47
CA THR A 27 3.79 -6.26 31.21
C THR A 27 2.88 -7.48 31.21
N SER A 28 1.55 -7.30 31.12
CA SER A 28 0.60 -8.39 31.07
C SER A 28 0.61 -9.08 29.71
N PRO A 29 0.48 -10.41 29.64
CA PRO A 29 0.41 -11.13 28.36
C PRO A 29 -0.99 -11.08 27.70
N GLU A 30 -2.04 -10.74 28.42
CA GLU A 30 -3.42 -10.89 27.97
C GLU A 30 -4.04 -9.56 27.50
N ASP A 31 -3.68 -8.47 28.15
CA ASP A 31 -4.20 -7.12 27.92
C ASP A 31 -3.14 -6.07 28.36
N PHE A 32 -3.38 -4.82 28.05
CA PHE A 32 -2.52 -3.73 28.50
C PHE A 32 -3.34 -2.70 29.27
N ALA A 33 -2.68 -1.98 30.18
CA ALA A 33 -3.32 -0.88 30.89
C ALA A 33 -2.94 0.46 30.26
N VAL A 34 -3.88 1.39 30.23
CA VAL A 34 -3.67 2.79 29.85
C VAL A 34 -4.06 3.70 31.00
N ASP A 35 -3.23 4.72 31.25
CA ASP A 35 -3.48 5.84 32.15
C ASP A 35 -3.16 7.12 31.37
N ALA A 36 -4.20 7.84 31.00
CA ALA A 36 -4.06 9.05 30.18
C ALA A 36 -4.63 10.26 30.92
N THR A 37 -3.85 11.34 30.93
CA THR A 37 -4.31 12.66 31.38
C THR A 37 -4.40 13.57 30.16
N ILE A 38 -5.61 14.07 29.88
CA ILE A 38 -5.90 14.93 28.73
C ILE A 38 -6.30 16.31 29.22
N ARG A 39 -5.55 17.34 28.83
CA ARG A 39 -5.85 18.75 29.07
C ARG A 39 -6.34 19.39 27.80
N PHE A 40 -7.39 20.21 27.90
CA PHE A 40 -7.95 20.88 26.72
C PHE A 40 -8.77 22.10 27.07
N GLY A 41 -8.87 23.04 26.12
CA GLY A 41 -9.77 24.16 26.17
C GLY A 41 -11.18 23.83 25.68
N CYS A 42 -12.17 24.62 26.11
CA CYS A 42 -13.52 24.55 25.57
C CYS A 42 -14.07 25.96 25.30
N THR A 43 -14.48 26.20 24.06
CA THR A 43 -14.96 27.49 23.59
C THR A 43 -16.35 27.87 24.14
N ARG A 44 -17.11 26.90 24.68
CA ARG A 44 -18.45 27.05 25.25
C ARG A 44 -18.58 26.36 26.59
N PRO A 45 -18.21 26.98 27.69
CA PRO A 45 -18.38 26.42 29.04
C PRO A 45 -19.81 25.96 29.31
N GLY A 46 -19.98 24.83 30.01
CA GLY A 46 -21.26 24.14 30.20
C GLY A 46 -21.64 23.20 29.09
N ALA A 47 -20.90 23.15 27.99
CA ALA A 47 -21.15 22.18 26.89
C ALA A 47 -20.73 20.76 27.29
N SER A 48 -21.12 19.79 26.44
CA SER A 48 -20.72 18.39 26.58
C SER A 48 -19.99 17.92 25.33
N SER A 49 -19.07 16.96 25.48
CA SER A 49 -18.35 16.29 24.40
C SER A 49 -18.11 14.84 24.78
N PHE A 50 -17.22 14.16 24.08
CA PHE A 50 -16.85 12.78 24.39
C PHE A 50 -15.41 12.48 23.93
N LEU A 51 -14.77 11.52 24.60
CA LEU A 51 -13.57 10.85 24.13
C LEU A 51 -13.96 9.49 23.53
N GLU A 52 -13.27 9.08 22.48
CA GLU A 52 -13.34 7.70 22.01
C GLU A 52 -12.38 6.81 22.81
N LEU A 53 -12.85 5.57 23.10
CA LEU A 53 -12.06 4.47 23.67
C LEU A 53 -12.78 3.15 23.36
N GLY A 54 -12.28 2.39 22.40
CA GLY A 54 -12.98 1.22 21.86
C GLY A 54 -12.64 -0.08 22.60
N GLY A 55 -13.64 -0.81 23.10
CA GLY A 55 -13.46 -2.19 23.59
C GLY A 55 -12.74 -2.30 24.95
N ALA A 56 -12.63 -1.21 25.70
CA ALA A 56 -11.97 -1.19 27.00
C ALA A 56 -12.83 -1.76 28.13
N SER A 57 -12.17 -2.24 29.17
CA SER A 57 -12.75 -2.64 30.47
C SER A 57 -12.17 -1.78 31.59
N ASP A 58 -12.81 -1.87 32.77
CA ASP A 58 -12.37 -1.16 33.99
C ASP A 58 -12.16 0.36 33.80
N VAL A 59 -13.01 0.97 32.95
CA VAL A 59 -12.88 2.35 32.55
C VAL A 59 -13.26 3.29 33.69
N THR A 60 -12.31 4.14 34.11
CA THR A 60 -12.54 5.21 35.07
C THR A 60 -12.32 6.58 34.44
N LEU A 61 -13.05 7.57 34.95
CA LEU A 61 -12.85 8.99 34.68
C LEU A 61 -12.63 9.69 36.01
N ASP A 62 -11.48 10.32 36.16
CA ASP A 62 -11.06 11.01 37.40
C ASP A 62 -11.17 10.12 38.67
N GLY A 63 -10.85 8.82 38.51
CA GLY A 63 -10.88 7.83 39.59
C GLY A 63 -12.27 7.28 39.96
N ALA A 64 -13.33 7.69 39.28
CA ALA A 64 -14.67 7.12 39.38
C ALA A 64 -15.04 6.29 38.17
N PRO A 65 -15.99 5.32 38.25
CA PRO A 65 -16.47 4.62 37.07
C PRO A 65 -16.94 5.60 35.98
N ALA A 66 -16.41 5.44 34.74
CA ALA A 66 -16.70 6.38 33.68
C ALA A 66 -18.12 6.20 33.11
N PRO A 67 -18.77 7.28 32.61
CA PRO A 67 -19.96 7.18 31.77
C PRO A 67 -19.58 6.68 30.38
N TYR A 68 -19.31 5.39 30.28
CA TYR A 68 -18.74 4.70 29.11
C TYR A 68 -19.74 3.73 28.52
N ASP A 69 -19.96 3.80 27.22
CA ASP A 69 -20.93 2.98 26.48
C ASP A 69 -20.31 1.79 25.72
N GLY A 70 -19.02 1.54 25.90
CA GLY A 70 -18.23 0.53 25.15
C GLY A 70 -17.38 1.13 24.02
N ARG A 71 -17.57 2.41 23.71
CA ARG A 71 -16.83 3.13 22.68
C ARG A 71 -16.53 4.59 23.05
N ARG A 72 -17.43 5.26 23.77
CA ARG A 72 -17.33 6.69 24.09
C ARG A 72 -17.42 6.91 25.60
N ILE A 73 -16.59 7.83 26.09
CA ILE A 73 -16.64 8.36 27.45
C ILE A 73 -17.27 9.75 27.33
N THR A 74 -18.43 9.93 27.93
CA THR A 74 -19.13 11.22 27.92
C THR A 74 -18.45 12.20 28.86
N LEU A 75 -18.15 13.41 28.36
CA LEU A 75 -17.65 14.56 29.12
C LEU A 75 -18.78 15.59 29.21
N SER A 76 -19.20 15.90 30.41
CA SER A 76 -20.31 16.82 30.65
C SER A 76 -19.86 18.06 31.40
N ASP A 77 -20.57 19.17 31.22
CA ASP A 77 -20.37 20.42 31.96
C ASP A 77 -18.92 20.95 31.88
N LEU A 78 -18.39 21.02 30.64
CA LEU A 78 -17.03 21.44 30.37
C LEU A 78 -16.78 22.89 30.87
N GLY A 79 -15.66 23.11 31.53
CA GLY A 79 -15.16 24.43 31.86
C GLY A 79 -14.48 25.10 30.66
N GLU A 80 -13.99 26.33 30.82
CA GLU A 80 -13.15 27.01 29.83
C GLU A 80 -11.83 26.24 29.62
N THR A 81 -11.28 25.68 30.71
CA THR A 81 -10.13 24.75 30.71
C THR A 81 -10.51 23.48 31.43
N ASN A 82 -10.10 22.34 30.91
CA ASN A 82 -10.46 21.04 31.42
C ASN A 82 -9.22 20.16 31.58
N GLN A 83 -9.27 19.27 32.53
CA GLN A 83 -8.33 18.18 32.71
C GLN A 83 -9.13 16.95 33.11
N VAL A 84 -8.94 15.86 32.38
CA VAL A 84 -9.57 14.57 32.67
C VAL A 84 -8.49 13.49 32.71
N ARG A 85 -8.62 12.56 33.68
CA ARG A 85 -7.76 11.37 33.73
C ARG A 85 -8.60 10.14 33.48
N VAL A 86 -8.20 9.39 32.45
CA VAL A 86 -8.85 8.13 32.07
C VAL A 86 -7.90 6.96 32.37
N THR A 87 -8.37 5.96 33.13
CA THR A 87 -7.66 4.68 33.25
C THR A 87 -8.53 3.57 32.69
N ALA A 88 -7.92 2.60 32.00
CA ALA A 88 -8.64 1.48 31.42
C ALA A 88 -7.70 0.29 31.17
N ARG A 89 -8.29 -0.87 30.84
CA ARG A 89 -7.61 -2.03 30.29
C ARG A 89 -8.17 -2.32 28.91
N LEU A 90 -7.28 -2.61 27.95
CA LEU A 90 -7.64 -2.94 26.58
C LEU A 90 -7.02 -4.28 26.17
N PRO A 91 -7.72 -5.10 25.36
CA PRO A 91 -7.18 -6.36 24.90
C PRO A 91 -6.11 -6.15 23.83
N TYR A 92 -5.14 -7.04 23.77
CA TYR A 92 -4.31 -7.20 22.58
C TYR A 92 -5.14 -7.80 21.44
N VAL A 93 -4.80 -7.44 20.22
CA VAL A 93 -5.46 -7.93 18.99
C VAL A 93 -4.46 -8.65 18.08
N THR A 94 -4.95 -9.38 17.09
CA THR A 94 -4.14 -10.09 16.09
C THR A 94 -4.55 -9.76 14.65
N ASP A 95 -5.48 -8.80 14.50
CA ASP A 95 -6.01 -8.39 13.21
C ASP A 95 -5.33 -7.15 12.62
N GLY A 96 -4.37 -6.55 13.34
CA GLY A 96 -3.61 -5.40 12.87
C GLY A 96 -4.31 -4.05 13.08
N ASP A 97 -5.43 -3.98 13.82
CA ASP A 97 -6.17 -2.76 14.13
C ASP A 97 -6.12 -2.44 15.63
N GLY A 98 -5.12 -1.70 16.10
CA GLY A 98 -4.91 -1.36 17.50
C GLY A 98 -3.66 -2.01 18.06
N MET A 99 -3.61 -2.30 19.37
CA MET A 99 -2.43 -2.89 20.02
C MET A 99 -2.29 -4.35 19.63
N THR A 100 -1.57 -4.58 18.55
CA THR A 100 -1.37 -5.91 17.94
C THR A 100 -0.24 -6.66 18.62
N VAL A 101 -0.49 -7.92 18.95
CA VAL A 101 0.53 -8.84 19.48
C VAL A 101 0.87 -9.91 18.45
N THR A 102 2.16 -10.12 18.25
CA THR A 102 2.71 -11.23 17.46
C THR A 102 3.66 -12.04 18.33
N VAL A 103 3.50 -13.37 18.35
CA VAL A 103 4.47 -14.28 18.93
C VAL A 103 5.30 -14.86 17.80
N ASP A 104 6.61 -14.62 17.82
CA ASP A 104 7.50 -15.16 16.80
C ASP A 104 7.71 -16.66 16.99
N PRO A 105 7.31 -17.51 16.02
CA PRO A 105 7.48 -18.97 16.18
C PRO A 105 8.93 -19.43 16.11
N ALA A 106 9.87 -18.56 15.70
CA ALA A 106 11.29 -18.88 15.62
C ALA A 106 11.93 -18.95 17.00
N ASP A 107 11.57 -18.04 17.91
CA ASP A 107 12.18 -17.92 19.25
C ASP A 107 11.15 -17.90 20.40
N GLY A 108 9.86 -17.75 20.10
CA GLY A 108 8.79 -17.68 21.09
C GLY A 108 8.61 -16.30 21.73
N GLU A 109 9.35 -15.29 21.27
CA GLU A 109 9.30 -13.94 21.81
C GLU A 109 8.05 -13.19 21.34
N ARG A 110 7.58 -12.27 22.19
CA ARG A 110 6.42 -11.40 21.90
C ARG A 110 6.87 -10.04 21.42
N TYR A 111 6.15 -9.57 20.40
CA TYR A 111 6.27 -8.23 19.86
C TYR A 111 4.89 -7.58 19.90
N VAL A 112 4.82 -6.36 20.38
CA VAL A 112 3.60 -5.58 20.51
C VAL A 112 3.76 -4.29 19.72
N CYS A 113 2.78 -3.98 18.87
CA CYS A 113 2.78 -2.77 18.04
C CYS A 113 1.39 -2.13 18.06
N GLY A 114 1.32 -0.87 18.46
CA GLY A 114 0.08 -0.08 18.53
C GLY A 114 -0.23 0.55 17.17
N PHE A 115 -0.73 -0.24 16.22
CA PHE A 115 -1.08 0.28 14.90
C PHE A 115 -2.35 1.13 14.99
N THR A 116 -2.18 2.41 14.70
CA THR A 116 -3.27 3.38 14.60
C THR A 116 -3.47 3.78 13.14
N ALA A 117 -4.62 4.30 12.82
CA ALA A 117 -5.03 4.85 11.53
C ALA A 117 -6.36 5.57 11.73
N MET A 118 -7.13 5.80 10.66
CA MET A 118 -8.48 6.34 10.76
C MET A 118 -9.33 5.54 11.76
N ASP A 119 -9.87 6.20 12.81
CA ASP A 119 -10.78 5.61 13.82
C ASP A 119 -10.21 4.41 14.60
N ILE A 120 -8.87 4.29 14.67
CA ILE A 120 -8.20 3.16 15.34
C ILE A 120 -7.41 3.59 16.57
N ALA A 121 -7.01 4.86 16.71
CA ALA A 121 -6.27 5.33 17.87
C ALA A 121 -7.05 5.06 19.18
N GLN A 122 -8.37 5.12 19.14
CA GLN A 122 -9.26 4.78 20.25
C GLN A 122 -9.14 3.34 20.76
N LYS A 123 -8.57 2.41 19.98
CA LYS A 123 -8.28 1.04 20.42
C LYS A 123 -6.93 0.90 21.14
N VAL A 124 -6.19 2.00 21.27
CA VAL A 124 -4.90 2.07 21.94
C VAL A 124 -4.93 3.04 23.11
N ILE A 125 -5.51 4.23 22.92
CA ILE A 125 -5.58 5.31 23.92
C ILE A 125 -6.95 5.98 23.91
N PRO A 126 -7.41 6.56 25.04
CA PRO A 126 -8.54 7.46 25.04
C PRO A 126 -8.13 8.78 24.35
N CYS A 127 -8.91 9.23 23.38
CA CYS A 127 -8.57 10.42 22.60
C CYS A 127 -9.79 11.09 21.94
N PHE A 128 -9.60 12.29 21.41
CA PHE A 128 -10.50 12.90 20.44
C PHE A 128 -10.06 12.42 19.04
N ASP A 129 -10.60 11.27 18.59
CA ASP A 129 -10.07 10.56 17.41
C ASP A 129 -10.55 11.19 16.10
N GLN A 130 -9.91 12.33 15.75
CA GLN A 130 -10.12 13.02 14.46
C GLN A 130 -8.88 13.82 14.06
N PRO A 131 -8.64 14.03 12.77
CA PRO A 131 -7.36 14.56 12.27
C PRO A 131 -7.12 16.03 12.58
N ASP A 132 -8.15 16.84 12.76
CA ASP A 132 -8.04 18.28 13.00
C ASP A 132 -8.03 18.66 14.50
N LEU A 133 -8.06 17.69 15.40
CA LEU A 133 -7.81 17.87 16.83
C LEU A 133 -6.43 17.31 17.20
N LYS A 134 -5.39 17.99 16.70
CA LYS A 134 -4.00 17.65 17.03
C LYS A 134 -3.68 17.89 18.49
N THR A 135 -2.85 17.03 19.07
CA THR A 135 -2.38 17.11 20.45
C THR A 135 -0.87 16.95 20.53
N THR A 136 -0.23 17.45 21.56
CA THR A 136 1.09 16.98 21.97
C THR A 136 0.93 15.69 22.76
N PHE A 137 1.88 14.76 22.63
CA PHE A 137 1.94 13.54 23.40
C PHE A 137 3.21 13.49 24.26
N THR A 138 3.05 13.26 25.57
CA THR A 138 4.12 12.82 26.46
C THR A 138 3.88 11.37 26.80
N VAL A 139 4.73 10.48 26.27
CA VAL A 139 4.53 9.04 26.36
C VAL A 139 5.47 8.42 27.39
N SER A 140 4.95 7.51 28.21
CA SER A 140 5.75 6.59 29.00
C SER A 140 5.20 5.18 28.91
N VAL A 141 6.09 4.18 28.96
CA VAL A 141 5.71 2.78 28.79
C VAL A 141 6.45 1.92 29.81
N THR A 142 5.71 1.13 30.59
CA THR A 142 6.29 0.05 31.39
C THR A 142 6.23 -1.26 30.60
N ALA A 143 7.37 -1.89 30.40
CA ALA A 143 7.51 -3.10 29.60
C ALA A 143 8.46 -4.13 30.24
N PRO A 144 8.43 -5.42 29.83
CA PRO A 144 9.39 -6.43 30.31
C PRO A 144 10.83 -5.95 30.16
N ALA A 145 11.70 -6.24 31.15
CA ALA A 145 13.05 -5.68 31.23
C ALA A 145 13.97 -6.01 30.04
N HIS A 146 13.68 -7.06 29.28
CA HIS A 146 14.44 -7.45 28.09
C HIS A 146 13.93 -6.82 26.79
N TRP A 147 12.86 -6.04 26.87
CA TRP A 147 12.31 -5.35 25.70
C TRP A 147 13.00 -4.02 25.46
N THR A 148 13.02 -3.59 24.20
CA THR A 148 13.23 -2.22 23.78
C THR A 148 11.87 -1.66 23.37
N VAL A 149 11.60 -0.42 23.76
CA VAL A 149 10.36 0.30 23.42
C VAL A 149 10.68 1.40 22.43
N LEU A 150 9.84 1.53 21.41
CA LEU A 150 9.81 2.61 20.44
C LEU A 150 8.47 3.35 20.60
N ALA A 151 8.46 4.66 20.50
CA ALA A 151 7.24 5.48 20.57
C ALA A 151 7.45 6.78 19.80
N ASN A 152 6.36 7.54 19.61
CA ASN A 152 6.52 8.94 19.21
C ASN A 152 7.35 9.71 20.25
N GLY A 153 8.20 10.60 19.79
CA GLY A 153 9.09 11.40 20.61
C GLY A 153 10.44 10.72 20.87
N VAL A 154 11.43 11.55 21.16
CA VAL A 154 12.79 11.09 21.42
C VAL A 154 12.85 10.35 22.76
N HIS A 155 13.53 9.19 22.79
CA HIS A 155 13.76 8.46 24.03
C HIS A 155 14.64 9.30 25.00
N GLU A 156 14.11 9.67 26.16
CA GLU A 156 14.81 10.46 27.17
C GLU A 156 15.51 9.61 28.24
N GLY A 157 14.98 8.42 28.51
CA GLY A 157 15.59 7.54 29.50
C GLY A 157 14.72 6.35 29.88
N SER A 158 15.31 5.43 30.61
CA SER A 158 14.62 4.25 31.14
C SER A 158 15.02 3.97 32.57
N GLU A 159 14.07 3.61 33.42
CA GLU A 159 14.26 3.35 34.84
C GLU A 159 13.68 1.99 35.23
N PRO A 160 14.33 1.23 36.14
CA PRO A 160 13.74 0.00 36.67
C PRO A 160 12.41 0.24 37.37
N ASP A 161 11.43 -0.61 37.09
CA ASP A 161 10.09 -0.60 37.71
C ASP A 161 9.74 -2.03 38.15
N GLY A 162 10.21 -2.46 39.31
CA GLY A 162 10.13 -3.84 39.77
C GLY A 162 10.91 -4.79 38.88
N ASP A 163 10.23 -5.79 38.28
CA ASP A 163 10.79 -6.74 37.32
C ASP A 163 10.68 -6.23 35.87
N ALA A 164 10.19 -5.00 35.68
CA ALA A 164 10.02 -4.33 34.41
C ALA A 164 10.91 -3.10 34.29
N VAL A 165 10.83 -2.40 33.17
CA VAL A 165 11.51 -1.14 32.92
C VAL A 165 10.46 -0.12 32.41
N ARG A 166 10.50 1.07 33.00
CA ARG A 166 9.73 2.22 32.54
C ARG A 166 10.56 3.05 31.58
N TRP A 167 10.04 3.24 30.37
CA TRP A 167 10.60 4.06 29.33
C TRP A 167 9.90 5.41 29.32
N SER A 168 10.64 6.50 29.08
CA SER A 168 10.10 7.85 28.98
C SER A 168 10.56 8.49 27.67
N PHE A 169 9.63 9.20 27.02
CA PHE A 169 9.84 9.88 25.76
C PHE A 169 9.52 11.36 25.88
N ALA A 170 10.27 12.20 25.16
CA ALA A 170 10.05 13.62 25.08
C ALA A 170 8.67 13.94 24.50
N GLU A 171 8.13 15.10 24.92
CA GLU A 171 6.89 15.60 24.35
C GLU A 171 7.02 15.78 22.83
N THR A 172 6.05 15.30 22.09
CA THR A 172 6.01 15.46 20.64
C THR A 172 5.60 16.88 20.25
N PRO A 173 5.94 17.35 19.05
CA PRO A 173 5.15 18.41 18.41
C PRO A 173 3.67 18.02 18.33
N ARG A 174 2.79 18.99 17.99
CA ARG A 174 1.36 18.68 17.77
C ARG A 174 1.20 17.76 16.57
N ILE A 175 0.72 16.54 16.81
CA ILE A 175 0.40 15.52 15.82
C ILE A 175 -1.05 15.06 15.94
N ALA A 176 -1.59 14.49 14.87
CA ALA A 176 -2.92 13.88 14.88
C ALA A 176 -2.92 12.54 15.63
N THR A 177 -4.07 12.13 16.15
CA THR A 177 -4.19 10.88 16.91
C THR A 177 -3.92 9.63 16.07
N TYR A 178 -4.23 9.67 14.77
CA TYR A 178 -4.06 8.54 13.86
C TYR A 178 -2.59 8.15 13.61
N VAL A 179 -1.64 9.02 13.96
CA VAL A 179 -0.18 8.75 13.92
C VAL A 179 0.44 8.51 15.29
N PHE A 180 -0.37 8.25 16.33
CA PHE A 180 0.14 7.78 17.61
C PHE A 180 0.68 6.35 17.49
N PHE A 181 1.87 6.10 18.07
CA PHE A 181 2.50 4.78 17.97
C PHE A 181 3.31 4.41 19.20
N VAL A 182 3.24 3.14 19.55
CA VAL A 182 4.13 2.48 20.52
C VAL A 182 4.42 1.07 20.04
N ALA A 183 5.68 0.65 20.10
CA ALA A 183 6.07 -0.73 19.86
C ALA A 183 7.00 -1.22 20.99
N GLY A 184 6.82 -2.47 21.39
CA GLY A 184 7.65 -3.12 22.41
C GLY A 184 8.01 -4.54 22.01
N GLY A 185 9.26 -4.93 22.27
CA GLY A 185 9.76 -6.26 22.00
C GLY A 185 11.26 -6.37 22.13
N PRO A 186 11.85 -7.58 22.05
CA PRO A 186 13.30 -7.78 22.01
C PRO A 186 13.86 -7.48 20.61
N TRP A 187 13.74 -6.22 20.18
CA TRP A 187 14.20 -5.76 18.87
C TRP A 187 15.71 -5.84 18.73
N VAL A 188 16.20 -6.27 17.56
CA VAL A 188 17.56 -6.00 17.12
C VAL A 188 17.58 -4.69 16.38
N SER A 189 18.65 -3.90 16.59
CA SER A 189 18.72 -2.53 16.12
C SER A 189 20.01 -2.27 15.33
N PHE A 190 19.88 -1.41 14.31
CA PHE A 190 20.97 -0.81 13.58
C PHE A 190 20.77 0.70 13.61
N THR A 191 21.58 1.44 14.35
CA THR A 191 21.41 2.88 14.62
C THR A 191 22.62 3.69 14.16
N TRP A 192 22.37 4.98 13.83
CA TRP A 192 23.41 5.94 13.49
C TRP A 192 22.94 7.36 13.80
N ASP A 193 23.90 8.29 13.88
CA ASP A 193 23.64 9.73 13.95
C ASP A 193 23.61 10.29 12.53
N GLU A 194 22.44 10.76 12.08
CA GLU A 194 22.26 11.38 10.76
C GLU A 194 22.58 12.86 10.82
N PRO A 195 23.49 13.39 10.00
CA PRO A 195 23.83 14.81 9.99
C PRO A 195 22.61 15.68 9.68
N TYR A 196 22.34 16.66 10.53
CA TYR A 196 21.26 17.63 10.35
C TYR A 196 21.62 18.96 11.00
N ALA A 197 21.99 19.93 10.19
CA ALA A 197 22.53 21.22 10.65
C ALA A 197 21.49 22.08 11.39
N ALA A 198 20.19 21.83 11.20
CA ALA A 198 19.15 22.57 11.90
C ALA A 198 18.84 22.02 13.31
N SER A 199 19.38 20.85 13.70
CA SER A 199 19.28 20.35 15.06
C SER A 199 20.32 21.00 15.96
N GLU A 200 20.03 21.12 17.26
CA GLU A 200 20.96 21.69 18.25
C GLU A 200 22.28 20.90 18.36
N SER A 201 22.21 19.57 18.22
CA SER A 201 23.35 18.67 18.26
C SER A 201 24.12 18.58 16.93
N GLY A 202 23.58 19.10 15.82
CA GLY A 202 24.11 18.93 14.47
C GLY A 202 23.82 17.57 13.82
N SER A 203 23.10 16.70 14.52
CA SER A 203 22.65 15.39 14.03
C SER A 203 21.36 14.95 14.69
N LEU A 204 20.71 13.94 14.15
CA LEU A 204 19.53 13.28 14.72
C LEU A 204 19.78 11.78 14.86
N PRO A 205 19.26 11.14 15.93
CA PRO A 205 19.34 9.69 16.08
C PRO A 205 18.40 9.00 15.09
N PHE A 206 18.98 8.16 14.25
CA PHE A 206 18.25 7.34 13.26
C PHE A 206 18.45 5.86 13.58
N GLY A 207 17.49 5.02 13.20
CA GLY A 207 17.61 3.58 13.40
C GLY A 207 16.69 2.74 12.55
N TRP A 208 17.11 1.50 12.32
CA TRP A 208 16.29 0.41 11.84
C TRP A 208 16.20 -0.68 12.90
N HIS A 209 14.99 -1.18 13.11
CA HIS A 209 14.69 -2.18 14.12
C HIS A 209 13.95 -3.35 13.46
N ALA A 210 14.28 -4.57 13.87
CA ALA A 210 13.62 -5.77 13.39
C ALA A 210 13.51 -6.80 14.52
N ARG A 211 12.68 -7.83 14.35
CA ARG A 211 12.61 -8.94 15.30
C ARG A 211 13.96 -9.65 15.43
N ALA A 212 14.25 -10.17 16.61
CA ALA A 212 15.52 -10.87 16.88
C ALA A 212 15.78 -11.99 15.87
N SER A 213 14.74 -12.69 15.43
CA SER A 213 14.84 -13.75 14.40
C SER A 213 15.27 -13.26 13.02
N GLN A 214 15.16 -11.95 12.73
CA GLN A 214 15.54 -11.30 11.46
C GLN A 214 16.88 -10.54 11.53
N GLU A 215 17.67 -10.78 12.59
CA GLU A 215 18.97 -10.10 12.74
C GLU A 215 19.89 -10.27 11.53
N ARG A 216 19.90 -11.46 10.93
CA ARG A 216 20.73 -11.77 9.76
C ARG A 216 20.33 -10.91 8.56
N GLU A 217 19.04 -10.79 8.30
CA GLU A 217 18.49 -10.02 7.22
C GLU A 217 18.73 -8.52 7.43
N LEU A 218 18.48 -8.02 8.64
CA LEU A 218 18.74 -6.62 8.98
C LEU A 218 20.22 -6.28 8.80
N ARG A 219 21.15 -7.14 9.28
CA ARG A 219 22.59 -6.91 9.09
C ARG A 219 23.04 -6.99 7.63
N ARG A 220 22.43 -7.87 6.82
CA ARG A 220 22.69 -7.97 5.38
C ARG A 220 22.32 -6.67 4.66
N ASP A 221 21.16 -6.08 4.99
CA ASP A 221 20.56 -4.98 4.27
C ASP A 221 20.86 -3.60 4.91
N ALA A 222 21.46 -3.56 6.09
CA ALA A 222 21.67 -2.36 6.90
C ALA A 222 22.34 -1.20 6.15
N ASP A 223 23.39 -1.47 5.38
CA ASP A 223 24.11 -0.42 4.64
C ASP A 223 23.25 0.22 3.55
N GLU A 224 22.43 -0.58 2.85
CA GLU A 224 21.54 -0.09 1.82
C GLU A 224 20.35 0.65 2.41
N LEU A 225 19.74 0.12 3.47
CA LEU A 225 18.66 0.77 4.21
C LEU A 225 19.11 2.15 4.72
N ARG A 226 20.28 2.22 5.34
CA ARG A 226 20.88 3.48 5.79
C ARG A 226 21.10 4.44 4.61
N ARG A 227 21.73 3.95 3.54
CA ARG A 227 22.05 4.77 2.36
C ARG A 227 20.80 5.42 1.77
N VAL A 228 19.73 4.64 1.60
CA VAL A 228 18.44 5.12 1.07
C VAL A 228 17.81 6.13 2.03
N THR A 229 17.69 5.78 3.31
CA THR A 229 17.11 6.64 4.33
C THR A 229 17.82 7.99 4.41
N SER A 230 19.17 7.97 4.50
CA SER A 230 19.98 9.19 4.56
C SER A 230 19.84 10.03 3.29
N ALA A 231 19.84 9.42 2.10
CA ALA A 231 19.69 10.14 0.84
C ALA A 231 18.32 10.82 0.72
N CYS A 232 17.23 10.15 1.10
CA CYS A 232 15.90 10.73 1.14
C CYS A 232 15.81 11.89 2.14
N PHE A 233 16.35 11.72 3.35
CA PHE A 233 16.33 12.75 4.38
C PHE A 233 17.08 14.01 3.95
N GLN A 234 18.29 13.87 3.42
CA GLN A 234 19.08 15.00 2.94
C GLN A 234 18.37 15.70 1.76
N HIS A 235 17.69 14.96 0.91
CA HIS A 235 16.93 15.53 -0.19
C HIS A 235 15.75 16.37 0.33
N TYR A 236 14.89 15.79 1.16
CA TYR A 236 13.69 16.47 1.68
C TYR A 236 14.03 17.71 2.49
N THR A 237 15.04 17.63 3.35
CA THR A 237 15.50 18.78 4.15
C THR A 237 16.19 19.89 3.32
N THR A 238 16.51 19.60 2.04
CA THR A 238 17.04 20.59 1.09
C THR A 238 15.93 21.20 0.23
N VAL A 239 14.93 20.41 -0.15
CA VAL A 239 13.85 20.83 -1.07
C VAL A 239 12.75 21.59 -0.33
N PHE A 240 12.46 21.20 0.91
CA PHE A 240 11.41 21.85 1.70
C PHE A 240 11.99 22.92 2.61
N ASP A 241 11.38 24.14 2.56
CA ASP A 241 11.74 25.27 3.42
C ASP A 241 11.34 25.02 4.89
N ALA A 242 10.28 24.24 5.12
CA ALA A 242 9.87 23.82 6.46
C ALA A 242 10.88 22.80 7.00
N PRO A 243 11.53 23.06 8.17
CA PRO A 243 12.49 22.12 8.73
C PRO A 243 11.83 20.82 9.15
N TYR A 244 12.60 19.72 9.21
CA TYR A 244 12.15 18.47 9.84
C TYR A 244 11.78 18.75 11.31
N ALA A 245 10.57 18.38 11.68
CA ALA A 245 9.97 18.85 12.94
C ALA A 245 10.19 17.90 14.13
N PHE A 246 10.63 16.67 13.89
CA PHE A 246 10.74 15.62 14.90
C PHE A 246 12.20 15.44 15.34
N GLY A 247 12.42 14.98 16.57
CA GLY A 247 13.74 14.95 17.19
C GLY A 247 14.59 13.72 16.82
N ASP A 248 13.98 12.72 16.19
CA ASP A 248 14.62 11.47 15.74
C ASP A 248 13.88 10.86 14.56
N TYR A 249 14.41 9.77 13.98
CA TYR A 249 13.77 9.02 12.91
C TYR A 249 14.08 7.53 13.06
N GLN A 250 13.25 6.84 13.85
CA GLN A 250 13.32 5.40 14.01
C GLN A 250 12.42 4.73 12.99
N GLN A 251 12.83 3.56 12.51
CA GLN A 251 12.10 2.77 11.54
C GLN A 251 12.05 1.32 12.04
N VAL A 252 10.89 0.69 12.04
CA VAL A 252 10.72 -0.67 12.55
C VAL A 252 10.03 -1.57 11.54
N PHE A 253 10.63 -2.73 11.27
CA PHE A 253 9.95 -3.82 10.57
C PHE A 253 9.00 -4.49 11.57
N ALA A 254 7.72 -4.08 11.50
CA ALA A 254 6.70 -4.39 12.48
C ALA A 254 5.84 -5.58 12.04
N PRO A 255 5.85 -6.70 12.80
CA PRO A 255 5.01 -7.84 12.48
C PRO A 255 3.52 -7.53 12.68
N GLY A 256 2.68 -8.03 11.79
CA GLY A 256 1.22 -7.88 11.88
C GLY A 256 0.67 -6.58 11.32
N LEU A 257 1.49 -5.69 10.76
CA LEU A 257 1.03 -4.48 10.08
C LEU A 257 0.27 -4.85 8.80
N ASN A 258 -0.97 -4.38 8.67
CA ASN A 258 -1.83 -4.65 7.50
C ASN A 258 -1.48 -3.80 6.26
N TRP A 259 -0.89 -2.63 6.47
CA TRP A 259 -0.48 -1.68 5.44
C TRP A 259 0.94 -2.00 4.94
N GLY A 260 1.41 -1.33 3.89
CA GLY A 260 2.79 -1.41 3.45
C GLY A 260 3.74 -0.83 4.50
N ALA A 261 3.43 0.37 4.93
CA ALA A 261 4.09 1.05 6.03
C ALA A 261 3.13 2.08 6.64
N MET A 262 3.56 2.81 7.66
CA MET A 262 2.80 3.86 8.33
C MET A 262 3.74 4.91 8.91
N GLU A 263 3.42 6.14 8.69
CA GLU A 263 4.22 7.34 8.90
C GLU A 263 4.35 7.82 10.36
N PHE A 264 4.26 6.98 11.35
CA PHE A 264 4.32 7.38 12.76
C PHE A 264 5.56 8.24 13.05
N PRO A 265 5.43 9.53 13.45
CA PRO A 265 6.57 10.39 13.70
C PRO A 265 7.47 9.84 14.81
N GLY A 266 8.78 9.79 14.55
CA GLY A 266 9.76 9.24 15.47
C GLY A 266 9.86 7.72 15.51
N ALA A 267 8.88 6.98 14.94
CA ALA A 267 8.89 5.50 14.94
C ALA A 267 8.11 4.90 13.76
N VAL A 268 8.51 5.24 12.54
CA VAL A 268 7.88 4.77 11.29
C VAL A 268 7.83 3.26 11.23
N ALA A 269 6.64 2.70 11.01
CA ALA A 269 6.46 1.25 10.93
C ALA A 269 6.41 0.77 9.48
N PHE A 270 7.20 -0.24 9.17
CA PHE A 270 7.21 -0.94 7.89
C PHE A 270 6.72 -2.37 8.10
N ARG A 271 5.99 -2.87 7.14
CA ARG A 271 5.64 -4.28 7.09
C ARG A 271 6.91 -5.13 7.10
N ASP A 272 6.99 -6.15 7.96
CA ASP A 272 8.23 -6.91 8.16
C ASP A 272 8.64 -7.73 6.93
N GLU A 273 7.72 -7.98 5.98
CA GLU A 273 8.04 -8.62 4.70
C GLU A 273 8.91 -7.75 3.76
N TYR A 274 9.08 -6.43 4.03
CA TYR A 274 10.09 -5.63 3.31
C TYR A 274 11.51 -6.07 3.66
N LEU A 275 11.73 -6.62 4.85
CA LEU A 275 12.98 -7.26 5.23
C LEU A 275 12.97 -8.72 4.75
N ARG A 276 13.28 -8.93 3.49
CA ARG A 276 13.17 -10.22 2.81
C ARG A 276 14.09 -11.28 3.40
N GLN A 277 13.57 -12.49 3.57
CA GLN A 277 14.40 -13.64 3.96
C GLN A 277 15.31 -14.10 2.82
N GLY A 278 14.82 -13.97 1.59
CA GLY A 278 15.53 -14.26 0.36
C GLY A 278 16.43 -13.12 -0.12
N THR A 279 16.99 -13.29 -1.32
CA THR A 279 17.76 -12.26 -2.01
C THR A 279 16.79 -11.27 -2.67
N PRO A 280 16.75 -9.98 -2.24
CA PRO A 280 15.89 -9.01 -2.88
C PRO A 280 16.25 -8.83 -4.36
N SER A 281 15.24 -8.73 -5.21
CA SER A 281 15.40 -8.37 -6.62
C SER A 281 15.62 -6.85 -6.77
N ALA A 282 15.89 -6.40 -7.99
CA ALA A 282 15.96 -4.97 -8.30
C ALA A 282 14.60 -4.27 -8.07
N LEU A 283 13.50 -4.96 -8.38
CA LEU A 283 12.15 -4.44 -8.13
C LEU A 283 11.82 -4.41 -6.63
N ASP A 284 12.25 -5.39 -5.85
CA ASP A 284 12.09 -5.41 -4.40
C ASP A 284 12.79 -4.21 -3.76
N TRP A 285 14.04 -3.92 -4.15
CA TRP A 285 14.79 -2.77 -3.65
C TRP A 285 14.20 -1.43 -4.10
N GLU A 286 13.74 -1.32 -5.35
CA GLU A 286 13.06 -0.13 -5.85
C GLU A 286 11.78 0.14 -5.05
N ALA A 287 10.99 -0.91 -4.79
CA ALA A 287 9.79 -0.80 -3.98
C ALA A 287 10.12 -0.37 -2.54
N THR A 288 11.14 -0.98 -1.91
CA THR A 288 11.58 -0.63 -0.55
C THR A 288 12.07 0.83 -0.50
N ALA A 289 12.87 1.27 -1.47
CA ALA A 289 13.36 2.64 -1.53
C ALA A 289 12.21 3.65 -1.73
N SER A 290 11.25 3.31 -2.59
CA SER A 290 10.08 4.16 -2.82
C SER A 290 9.19 4.27 -1.58
N VAL A 291 9.04 3.20 -0.79
CA VAL A 291 8.27 3.23 0.46
C VAL A 291 9.04 3.99 1.55
N ILE A 292 10.36 3.83 1.68
CA ILE A 292 11.16 4.64 2.62
C ILE A 292 11.00 6.15 2.30
N ALA A 293 11.06 6.52 1.02
CA ALA A 293 10.88 7.91 0.61
C ALA A 293 9.43 8.39 0.82
N HIS A 294 8.43 7.53 0.62
CA HIS A 294 7.01 7.79 0.87
C HIS A 294 6.76 8.11 2.35
N GLU A 295 7.15 7.20 3.26
CA GLU A 295 6.95 7.39 4.70
C GLU A 295 7.70 8.62 5.23
N MET A 296 8.85 8.93 4.64
CA MET A 296 9.59 10.13 5.01
C MET A 296 8.93 11.42 4.49
N ALA A 297 8.27 11.39 3.32
CA ALA A 297 7.52 12.54 2.81
C ALA A 297 6.36 12.92 3.72
N HIS A 298 5.74 11.93 4.37
CA HIS A 298 4.67 12.15 5.33
C HIS A 298 5.08 13.03 6.52
N MET A 299 6.36 13.08 6.87
CA MET A 299 6.83 13.99 7.92
C MET A 299 6.47 15.45 7.64
N TRP A 300 6.23 15.81 6.37
CA TRP A 300 5.74 17.12 5.93
C TRP A 300 4.26 17.05 5.53
N PHE A 301 3.85 16.00 4.78
CA PHE A 301 2.50 15.80 4.25
C PHE A 301 1.75 14.74 5.06
N GLY A 302 1.09 15.14 6.12
CA GLY A 302 0.39 14.27 7.05
C GLY A 302 0.69 14.61 8.49
N ASP A 303 1.98 14.67 8.85
CA ASP A 303 2.42 14.89 10.22
C ASP A 303 2.59 16.39 10.54
N LEU A 304 3.38 17.12 9.76
CA LEU A 304 3.52 18.56 9.93
C LEU A 304 2.23 19.31 9.55
N VAL A 305 1.76 19.07 8.33
CA VAL A 305 0.49 19.60 7.80
C VAL A 305 -0.46 18.45 7.57
N THR A 306 -1.60 18.43 8.26
CA THR A 306 -2.59 17.35 8.22
C THR A 306 -3.87 17.85 7.55
N MET A 307 -4.60 17.00 6.83
CA MET A 307 -5.95 17.34 6.34
C MET A 307 -6.90 17.68 7.51
N ARG A 308 -7.94 18.46 7.24
CA ARG A 308 -8.99 18.76 8.25
C ARG A 308 -9.96 17.61 8.42
N TRP A 309 -10.34 16.97 7.32
CA TRP A 309 -11.19 15.79 7.30
C TRP A 309 -10.73 14.89 6.17
N TRP A 310 -11.24 13.71 6.10
CA TRP A 310 -10.76 12.60 5.28
C TRP A 310 -10.98 12.78 3.76
N GLU A 311 -11.78 13.77 3.30
CA GLU A 311 -11.90 14.09 1.86
C GLU A 311 -10.58 14.54 1.24
N ASP A 312 -9.72 15.10 2.04
CA ASP A 312 -8.42 15.60 1.61
C ASP A 312 -7.26 14.65 1.98
N THR A 313 -7.54 13.37 2.29
CA THR A 313 -6.50 12.34 2.55
C THR A 313 -5.47 12.24 1.42
N TRP A 314 -5.87 12.58 0.19
CA TRP A 314 -4.98 12.63 -0.96
C TRP A 314 -3.85 13.66 -0.81
N LEU A 315 -4.02 14.74 -0.03
CA LEU A 315 -2.96 15.70 0.28
C LEU A 315 -1.79 15.07 1.06
N ASN A 316 -2.05 14.00 1.80
CA ASN A 316 -1.02 13.20 2.43
C ASN A 316 -0.53 12.13 1.44
N GLU A 317 -1.42 11.24 1.05
CA GLU A 317 -1.08 9.97 0.38
C GLU A 317 -0.65 10.12 -1.08
N SER A 318 -1.33 10.98 -1.85
CA SER A 318 -0.91 11.20 -3.24
C SER A 318 0.43 11.91 -3.31
N PHE A 319 0.68 12.85 -2.39
CA PHE A 319 1.99 13.51 -2.28
C PHE A 319 3.08 12.54 -1.87
N ALA A 320 2.86 11.77 -0.82
CA ALA A 320 3.84 10.78 -0.36
C ALA A 320 4.11 9.72 -1.43
N ASP A 321 3.10 9.24 -2.14
CA ASP A 321 3.26 8.26 -3.21
C ASP A 321 4.01 8.83 -4.42
N PHE A 322 3.72 10.09 -4.82
CA PHE A 322 4.45 10.79 -5.87
C PHE A 322 5.92 10.99 -5.48
N LEU A 323 6.18 11.58 -4.31
CA LEU A 323 7.52 11.85 -3.81
C LEU A 323 8.28 10.56 -3.53
N GLY A 324 7.60 9.49 -3.13
CA GLY A 324 8.18 8.17 -2.92
C GLY A 324 8.92 7.67 -4.17
N PHE A 325 8.27 7.69 -5.32
CA PHE A 325 8.90 7.28 -6.58
C PHE A 325 9.89 8.32 -7.10
N ASP A 326 9.58 9.60 -7.00
CA ASP A 326 10.45 10.65 -7.52
C ASP A 326 11.78 10.69 -6.76
N VAL A 327 11.73 10.73 -5.43
CA VAL A 327 12.91 10.83 -4.57
C VAL A 327 13.72 9.53 -4.53
N ALA A 328 13.10 8.36 -4.63
CA ALA A 328 13.83 7.12 -4.85
C ALA A 328 14.71 7.20 -6.12
N GLY A 329 14.20 7.85 -7.18
CA GLY A 329 14.92 8.07 -8.43
C GLY A 329 16.03 9.12 -8.30
N VAL A 330 15.66 10.34 -7.89
CA VAL A 330 16.56 11.49 -7.96
C VAL A 330 17.59 11.55 -6.83
N ALA A 331 17.28 11.00 -5.66
CA ALA A 331 18.14 11.06 -4.48
C ALA A 331 18.75 9.70 -4.11
N ALA A 332 17.92 8.64 -4.05
CA ALA A 332 18.39 7.32 -3.61
C ALA A 332 19.01 6.47 -4.74
N GLY A 333 19.06 6.99 -5.97
CA GLY A 333 19.77 6.36 -7.10
C GLY A 333 19.02 5.23 -7.80
N TYR A 334 17.73 5.05 -7.51
CA TYR A 334 16.83 4.11 -8.21
C TYR A 334 16.23 4.79 -9.44
N THR A 335 17.07 5.13 -10.40
CA THR A 335 16.74 5.96 -11.58
C THR A 335 15.59 5.43 -12.43
N ASP A 336 15.26 4.16 -12.28
CA ASP A 336 14.17 3.47 -12.97
C ASP A 336 12.84 3.41 -12.16
N SER A 337 12.74 4.12 -11.03
CA SER A 337 11.54 4.12 -10.16
C SER A 337 10.24 4.41 -10.91
N TRP A 338 10.26 5.34 -11.88
CA TRP A 338 9.10 5.59 -12.74
C TRP A 338 8.84 4.46 -13.75
N THR A 339 9.86 3.69 -14.13
CA THR A 339 9.69 2.48 -14.95
C THR A 339 8.95 1.39 -14.15
N GLY A 340 9.35 1.19 -12.91
CA GLY A 340 8.64 0.31 -11.97
C GLY A 340 7.22 0.80 -11.69
N ALA A 341 7.03 2.07 -11.39
CA ALA A 341 5.72 2.67 -11.15
C ALA A 341 4.74 2.49 -12.32
N ALA A 342 5.22 2.63 -13.56
CA ALA A 342 4.41 2.45 -14.77
C ALA A 342 3.86 1.02 -14.92
N LEU A 343 4.49 0.01 -14.30
CA LEU A 343 4.08 -1.39 -14.35
C LEU A 343 3.48 -1.91 -13.04
N THR A 344 3.81 -1.32 -11.90
CA THR A 344 3.36 -1.83 -10.59
C THR A 344 2.29 -0.95 -9.95
N ARG A 345 2.43 0.37 -10.03
CA ARG A 345 1.56 1.33 -9.34
C ARG A 345 0.45 1.85 -10.22
N LYS A 346 0.78 2.49 -11.34
CA LYS A 346 -0.18 3.14 -12.25
C LYS A 346 -1.27 2.20 -12.79
N PRO A 347 -0.99 0.91 -13.13
CA PRO A 347 -2.01 -0.05 -13.49
C PRO A 347 -3.11 -0.25 -12.47
N THR A 348 -2.80 -0.15 -11.17
CA THR A 348 -3.79 -0.28 -10.10
C THR A 348 -4.73 0.92 -10.05
N GLY A 349 -4.22 2.11 -10.38
CA GLY A 349 -5.02 3.33 -10.55
C GLY A 349 -6.00 3.22 -11.73
N TYR A 350 -5.55 2.75 -12.88
CA TYR A 350 -6.44 2.50 -14.03
C TYR A 350 -7.52 1.47 -13.70
N LEU A 351 -7.17 0.40 -12.99
CA LEU A 351 -8.14 -0.61 -12.59
C LEU A 351 -9.20 -0.03 -11.65
N ALA A 352 -8.80 0.72 -10.64
CA ALA A 352 -9.72 1.37 -9.70
C ALA A 352 -10.62 2.39 -10.40
N ASP A 353 -10.06 3.22 -11.27
CA ASP A 353 -10.78 4.32 -11.91
C ASP A 353 -11.74 3.88 -13.04
N ARG A 354 -11.64 2.62 -13.51
CA ARG A 354 -12.59 2.00 -14.45
C ARG A 354 -13.85 1.48 -13.82
N ARG A 355 -13.86 1.28 -12.51
CA ARG A 355 -14.98 0.67 -11.79
C ARG A 355 -16.09 1.68 -11.55
N ARG A 356 -17.33 1.21 -11.40
CA ARG A 356 -18.47 2.05 -11.01
C ARG A 356 -18.31 2.68 -9.63
N SER A 357 -17.48 2.06 -8.80
CA SER A 357 -17.11 2.53 -7.48
C SER A 357 -16.05 3.64 -7.50
N THR A 358 -15.56 4.07 -8.68
CA THR A 358 -14.62 5.19 -8.77
C THR A 358 -15.13 6.44 -8.09
N HIS A 359 -14.24 7.23 -7.55
CA HIS A 359 -14.52 8.49 -6.91
C HIS A 359 -13.50 9.56 -7.34
N ARG A 360 -13.70 10.78 -6.95
CA ARG A 360 -12.77 11.88 -7.21
C ARG A 360 -11.53 11.70 -6.35
N ILE A 361 -10.38 12.19 -6.78
CA ILE A 361 -9.17 12.27 -5.93
C ILE A 361 -9.48 13.17 -4.73
N ALA A 362 -9.97 14.38 -4.99
CA ALA A 362 -10.46 15.29 -3.97
C ALA A 362 -12.00 15.24 -3.96
N GLU A 363 -12.56 14.52 -3.01
CA GLU A 363 -14.00 14.30 -2.92
C GLU A 363 -14.70 15.51 -2.28
N ASP A 364 -16.01 15.58 -2.42
CA ASP A 364 -16.84 16.54 -1.71
C ASP A 364 -16.97 16.05 -0.24
N PRO A 365 -16.65 16.91 0.77
CA PRO A 365 -16.77 16.53 2.18
C PRO A 365 -18.13 15.93 2.54
N GLU A 366 -19.21 16.41 1.95
CA GLU A 366 -20.55 15.92 2.23
C GLU A 366 -20.83 14.49 1.69
N GLN A 367 -19.93 13.94 0.87
CA GLN A 367 -19.98 12.53 0.46
C GLN A 367 -19.28 11.59 1.48
N LEU A 368 -18.39 12.13 2.30
CA LEU A 368 -17.68 11.39 3.35
C LEU A 368 -18.31 11.65 4.71
N VAL A 369 -19.54 11.16 4.87
CA VAL A 369 -20.41 11.46 6.01
C VAL A 369 -19.90 10.92 7.35
N ASP A 370 -19.02 9.92 7.32
CA ASP A 370 -18.42 9.28 8.49
C ASP A 370 -17.07 8.64 8.13
N VAL A 371 -16.35 8.18 9.14
CA VAL A 371 -15.03 7.55 8.97
C VAL A 371 -15.11 6.21 8.24
N ASP A 372 -16.20 5.43 8.39
CA ASP A 372 -16.37 4.16 7.67
C ASP A 372 -16.43 4.39 6.15
N THR A 373 -17.12 5.46 5.71
CA THR A 373 -17.19 5.87 4.30
C THR A 373 -15.82 6.36 3.81
N ALA A 374 -15.12 7.15 4.63
CA ALA A 374 -13.77 7.62 4.31
C ALA A 374 -12.79 6.45 4.13
N PHE A 375 -12.82 5.50 5.05
CA PHE A 375 -11.97 4.30 4.99
C PHE A 375 -12.27 3.42 3.75
N ALA A 376 -13.52 3.35 3.32
CA ALA A 376 -13.89 2.64 2.09
C ALA A 376 -13.32 3.30 0.83
N ASN A 377 -13.12 4.63 0.83
CA ASN A 377 -12.51 5.40 -0.27
C ASN A 377 -10.97 5.49 -0.18
N PHE A 378 -10.37 4.88 0.83
CA PHE A 378 -8.91 4.81 0.99
C PHE A 378 -8.35 3.71 0.07
N ASP A 379 -8.22 4.01 -1.21
CA ASP A 379 -7.93 3.06 -2.28
C ASP A 379 -6.92 3.58 -3.32
N MET A 380 -6.76 2.88 -4.44
CA MET A 380 -5.79 3.21 -5.49
C MET A 380 -6.14 4.48 -6.30
N ILE A 381 -7.30 5.10 -6.09
CA ILE A 381 -7.58 6.45 -6.60
C ILE A 381 -6.76 7.47 -5.81
N THR A 382 -6.80 7.38 -4.49
CA THR A 382 -6.03 8.24 -3.60
C THR A 382 -4.52 8.08 -3.81
N TYR A 383 -4.02 6.85 -3.97
CA TYR A 383 -2.60 6.59 -4.15
C TYR A 383 -2.16 6.69 -5.63
N ALA A 384 -2.52 5.72 -6.45
CA ALA A 384 -1.92 5.51 -7.77
C ALA A 384 -2.37 6.53 -8.82
N LYS A 385 -3.68 6.88 -8.85
CA LYS A 385 -4.16 7.96 -9.71
C LYS A 385 -3.67 9.30 -9.20
N GLY A 386 -3.74 9.53 -7.88
CA GLY A 386 -3.27 10.76 -7.24
C GLY A 386 -1.78 11.03 -7.51
N ASN A 387 -0.92 10.03 -7.34
CA ASN A 387 0.50 10.06 -7.71
C ASN A 387 0.69 10.49 -9.18
N ALA A 388 0.06 9.78 -10.12
CA ALA A 388 0.20 10.06 -11.55
C ALA A 388 -0.25 11.49 -11.90
N VAL A 389 -1.33 11.96 -11.26
CA VAL A 389 -1.87 13.31 -11.45
C VAL A 389 -0.97 14.37 -10.83
N LEU A 390 -0.37 14.14 -9.65
CA LEU A 390 0.61 15.06 -9.06
C LEU A 390 1.91 15.14 -9.88
N ARG A 391 2.40 14.00 -10.40
CA ARG A 391 3.52 14.00 -11.34
C ARG A 391 3.23 14.86 -12.57
N GLN A 392 2.02 14.71 -13.14
CA GLN A 392 1.56 15.51 -14.25
C GLN A 392 1.47 17.00 -13.89
N LEU A 393 1.02 17.34 -12.67
CA LEU A 393 0.98 18.71 -12.17
C LEU A 393 2.39 19.30 -12.05
N GLY A 394 3.33 18.54 -11.48
CA GLY A 394 4.73 18.94 -11.37
C GLY A 394 5.37 19.21 -12.75
N ILE A 395 5.16 18.33 -13.73
CA ILE A 395 5.63 18.51 -15.11
C ILE A 395 4.98 19.75 -15.76
N TRP A 396 3.71 20.00 -15.47
CA TRP A 396 2.99 21.15 -16.03
C TRP A 396 3.43 22.48 -15.42
N LEU A 397 3.69 22.55 -14.10
CA LEU A 397 4.09 23.77 -13.38
C LEU A 397 5.62 24.00 -13.41
N GLY A 398 6.43 22.95 -13.53
CA GLY A 398 7.88 23.06 -13.40
C GLY A 398 8.30 23.56 -12.01
N ASP A 399 9.24 24.53 -11.97
CA ASP A 399 9.80 25.05 -10.70
C ASP A 399 8.73 25.72 -9.80
N ASP A 400 7.64 26.23 -10.38
CA ASP A 400 6.54 26.84 -9.64
C ASP A 400 5.83 25.84 -8.71
N PHE A 401 5.90 24.53 -9.01
CA PHE A 401 5.27 23.48 -8.21
C PHE A 401 5.87 23.43 -6.80
N ILE A 402 7.18 23.29 -6.69
CA ILE A 402 7.87 23.22 -5.38
C ILE A 402 7.76 24.55 -4.64
N ALA A 403 7.81 25.69 -5.34
CA ALA A 403 7.60 27.00 -4.72
C ALA A 403 6.20 27.11 -4.07
N GLY A 404 5.17 26.62 -4.73
CA GLY A 404 3.82 26.59 -4.17
C GLY A 404 3.67 25.61 -3.01
N VAL A 405 4.27 24.44 -3.12
CA VAL A 405 4.33 23.43 -2.04
C VAL A 405 4.99 24.02 -0.78
N ASN A 406 6.13 24.68 -0.91
CA ASN A 406 6.84 25.30 0.23
C ASN A 406 6.01 26.39 0.92
N LYS A 407 5.26 27.19 0.15
CA LYS A 407 4.32 28.17 0.72
C LYS A 407 3.21 27.48 1.53
N HIS A 408 2.66 26.38 0.99
CA HIS A 408 1.63 25.60 1.67
C HIS A 408 2.13 25.03 3.00
N LEU A 409 3.27 24.33 2.98
CA LEU A 409 3.87 23.73 4.18
C LEU A 409 4.19 24.77 5.24
N SER A 410 4.77 25.92 4.84
CA SER A 410 5.13 26.99 5.75
C SER A 410 3.92 27.69 6.38
N ALA A 411 2.82 27.84 5.62
CA ALA A 411 1.61 28.52 6.07
C ALA A 411 0.81 27.67 7.09
N HIS A 412 0.88 26.34 6.98
CA HIS A 412 0.05 25.42 7.76
C HIS A 412 0.84 24.51 8.70
N ALA A 413 2.15 24.76 8.91
CA ALA A 413 3.00 23.97 9.78
C ALA A 413 2.37 23.74 11.15
N PHE A 414 2.36 22.49 11.64
CA PHE A 414 1.74 22.01 12.88
C PHE A 414 0.21 22.16 12.94
N GLY A 415 -0.42 22.54 11.82
CA GLY A 415 -1.85 22.73 11.68
C GLY A 415 -2.48 21.79 10.68
N ASN A 416 -3.65 22.20 10.18
CA ASN A 416 -4.44 21.47 9.21
C ASN A 416 -4.70 22.32 7.98
N ALA A 417 -4.85 21.68 6.84
CA ALA A 417 -5.12 22.34 5.57
C ALA A 417 -6.17 21.59 4.74
N THR A 418 -6.70 22.30 3.74
CA THR A 418 -7.67 21.80 2.76
C THR A 418 -7.14 21.94 1.35
N LEU A 419 -7.77 21.26 0.36
CA LEU A 419 -7.50 21.49 -1.06
C LEU A 419 -7.56 22.95 -1.45
N ALA A 420 -8.54 23.72 -0.92
CA ALA A 420 -8.67 25.13 -1.27
C ALA A 420 -7.44 25.95 -0.88
N GLU A 421 -6.91 25.73 0.32
CA GLU A 421 -5.70 26.38 0.83
C GLU A 421 -4.45 25.94 0.05
N PHE A 422 -4.35 24.66 -0.33
CA PHE A 422 -3.28 24.18 -1.19
C PHE A 422 -3.30 24.84 -2.59
N LEU A 423 -4.47 24.91 -3.23
CA LEU A 423 -4.62 25.56 -4.54
C LEU A 423 -4.34 27.07 -4.48
N GLU A 424 -4.63 27.73 -3.35
CA GLU A 424 -4.26 29.13 -3.14
C GLU A 424 -2.74 29.32 -3.06
N ALA A 425 -2.06 28.44 -2.35
CA ALA A 425 -0.58 28.46 -2.28
C ALA A 425 0.05 28.25 -3.67
N LEU A 426 -0.43 27.28 -4.45
CA LEU A 426 0.03 27.06 -5.83
C LEU A 426 -0.27 28.28 -6.72
N ALA A 427 -1.49 28.79 -6.71
CA ALA A 427 -1.90 29.96 -7.53
C ALA A 427 -1.09 31.22 -7.22
N SER A 428 -0.54 31.35 -6.01
CA SER A 428 0.35 32.44 -5.64
C SER A 428 1.77 32.31 -6.19
N SER A 429 2.11 31.17 -6.79
CA SER A 429 3.47 30.86 -7.29
C SER A 429 3.55 30.81 -8.81
N THR A 430 2.41 30.81 -9.52
CA THR A 430 2.34 30.66 -10.98
C THR A 430 1.22 31.51 -11.58
N ASP A 431 1.37 31.87 -12.85
CA ASP A 431 0.30 32.51 -13.64
C ASP A 431 -0.65 31.51 -14.32
N ARG A 432 -0.43 30.20 -14.14
CA ARG A 432 -1.24 29.14 -14.72
C ARG A 432 -2.56 28.97 -13.97
N ASP A 433 -3.62 28.53 -14.67
CA ASP A 433 -4.93 28.26 -14.08
C ASP A 433 -4.96 26.92 -13.33
N VAL A 434 -4.36 26.91 -12.13
CA VAL A 434 -4.34 25.71 -11.27
C VAL A 434 -5.72 25.29 -10.78
N ARG A 435 -6.70 26.21 -10.70
CA ARG A 435 -8.06 25.88 -10.27
C ARG A 435 -8.82 25.14 -11.37
N GLY A 436 -8.75 25.63 -12.60
CA GLY A 436 -9.32 24.92 -13.75
C GLY A 436 -8.65 23.57 -13.97
N TRP A 437 -7.34 23.47 -13.73
CA TRP A 437 -6.64 22.20 -13.75
C TRP A 437 -7.16 21.23 -12.66
N ALA A 438 -7.34 21.68 -11.42
CA ALA A 438 -7.85 20.87 -10.32
C ALA A 438 -9.30 20.39 -10.59
N ASP A 439 -10.15 21.23 -11.18
CA ASP A 439 -11.51 20.82 -11.56
C ASP A 439 -11.48 19.71 -12.62
N ALA A 440 -10.54 19.77 -13.57
CA ALA A 440 -10.40 18.74 -14.59
C ALA A 440 -9.81 17.41 -14.05
N TRP A 441 -8.88 17.45 -13.11
CA TRP A 441 -8.10 16.29 -12.71
C TRP A 441 -8.40 15.76 -11.31
N LEU A 442 -8.56 16.63 -10.30
CA LEU A 442 -8.80 16.23 -8.92
C LEU A 442 -10.28 16.00 -8.61
N ARG A 443 -11.17 16.81 -9.23
CA ARG A 443 -12.62 16.80 -8.97
C ARG A 443 -13.43 16.03 -10.02
N SER A 444 -12.77 15.23 -10.85
CA SER A 444 -13.43 14.39 -11.86
C SER A 444 -13.02 12.93 -11.74
N THR A 445 -13.92 12.02 -12.11
CA THR A 445 -13.70 10.57 -12.12
C THR A 445 -13.30 10.08 -13.52
N GLY A 446 -12.74 8.88 -13.62
CA GLY A 446 -12.33 8.27 -14.88
C GLY A 446 -11.04 8.88 -15.44
N PHE A 447 -10.62 8.37 -16.59
CA PHE A 447 -9.45 8.83 -17.34
C PHE A 447 -9.77 8.87 -18.85
N ASP A 448 -8.99 9.65 -19.56
CA ASP A 448 -9.13 9.81 -21.00
C ASP A 448 -8.35 8.72 -21.73
N THR A 449 -8.67 8.51 -23.02
CA THR A 449 -7.87 7.68 -23.92
C THR A 449 -7.23 8.56 -24.99
N VAL A 450 -5.91 8.51 -25.11
CA VAL A 450 -5.19 9.12 -26.23
C VAL A 450 -5.18 8.15 -27.40
N VAL A 451 -5.72 8.57 -28.50
CA VAL A 451 -5.89 7.75 -29.73
C VAL A 451 -5.00 8.29 -30.83
N VAL A 452 -4.22 7.39 -31.42
CA VAL A 452 -3.48 7.66 -32.66
C VAL A 452 -4.29 7.17 -33.85
N THR A 453 -4.55 8.06 -34.78
CA THR A 453 -5.14 7.74 -36.10
C THR A 453 -4.21 8.24 -37.20
N ARG A 454 -4.57 7.99 -38.50
CA ARG A 454 -3.78 8.50 -39.62
C ARG A 454 -4.67 9.19 -40.63
N ASP A 455 -4.16 10.31 -41.19
CA ASP A 455 -4.66 10.93 -42.38
C ASP A 455 -3.62 10.71 -43.49
N GLY A 456 -3.83 9.70 -44.35
CA GLY A 456 -2.81 9.17 -45.20
C GLY A 456 -1.70 8.48 -44.37
N ASP A 457 -0.48 8.99 -44.48
CA ASP A 457 0.68 8.56 -43.71
C ASP A 457 0.99 9.46 -42.47
N VAL A 458 0.24 10.57 -42.30
CA VAL A 458 0.41 11.53 -41.23
C VAL A 458 -0.28 11.05 -39.95
N PRO A 459 0.42 10.87 -38.81
CA PRO A 459 -0.22 10.59 -37.54
C PRO A 459 -1.04 11.77 -37.02
N VAL A 460 -2.20 11.46 -36.45
CA VAL A 460 -3.10 12.45 -35.83
C VAL A 460 -3.46 11.96 -34.44
N LEU A 461 -3.17 12.74 -33.42
CA LEU A 461 -3.56 12.48 -32.05
C LEU A 461 -4.91 13.10 -31.74
N THR A 462 -5.78 12.30 -31.14
CA THR A 462 -7.05 12.74 -30.56
C THR A 462 -7.19 12.20 -29.15
N ARG A 463 -8.15 12.70 -28.39
CA ARG A 463 -8.52 12.13 -27.08
C ARG A 463 -10.00 11.74 -27.06
N GLU A 464 -10.30 10.67 -26.37
CA GLU A 464 -11.62 10.32 -25.91
C GLU A 464 -11.70 10.72 -24.43
N GLY A 465 -12.44 11.79 -24.13
CA GLY A 465 -12.51 12.44 -22.83
C GLY A 465 -12.46 13.97 -22.97
N SER A 466 -12.23 14.67 -21.86
CA SER A 466 -12.33 16.13 -21.81
C SER A 466 -11.14 16.86 -21.17
N ARG A 467 -10.13 16.11 -20.66
CA ARG A 467 -9.01 16.70 -19.92
C ARG A 467 -7.91 17.20 -20.85
N PRO A 468 -7.24 18.32 -20.52
CA PRO A 468 -6.05 18.73 -21.22
C PRO A 468 -4.88 17.84 -20.83
N HIS A 469 -4.08 17.41 -21.81
CA HIS A 469 -2.91 16.56 -21.60
C HIS A 469 -1.64 17.25 -22.07
N ARG A 470 -0.53 17.04 -21.36
CA ARG A 470 0.81 17.40 -21.75
C ARG A 470 1.72 16.22 -21.60
N PHE A 471 2.32 15.75 -22.69
CA PHE A 471 3.15 14.55 -22.69
C PHE A 471 4.14 14.53 -23.88
N SER A 472 5.15 13.70 -23.76
CA SER A 472 6.10 13.46 -24.85
C SER A 472 5.52 12.50 -25.89
N VAL A 473 5.78 12.79 -27.15
CA VAL A 473 5.55 11.90 -28.29
C VAL A 473 6.89 11.43 -28.81
N ALA A 474 7.13 10.11 -28.78
CA ALA A 474 8.28 9.50 -29.39
C ALA A 474 7.92 8.96 -30.78
N ALA A 475 8.75 9.26 -31.77
CA ALA A 475 8.62 8.78 -33.13
C ALA A 475 9.76 7.79 -33.45
N TYR A 476 9.41 6.67 -34.03
CA TYR A 476 10.33 5.60 -34.37
C TYR A 476 10.26 5.26 -35.86
N ASP A 477 11.35 4.72 -36.38
CA ASP A 477 11.33 4.09 -37.69
C ASP A 477 10.61 2.70 -37.64
N PRO A 478 10.32 2.05 -38.76
CA PRO A 478 9.66 0.75 -38.75
C PRO A 478 10.41 -0.39 -38.02
N ALA A 479 11.70 -0.20 -37.71
CA ALA A 479 12.51 -1.12 -36.91
C ALA A 479 12.56 -0.73 -35.42
N MET A 480 11.70 0.18 -34.98
CA MET A 480 11.59 0.69 -33.60
C MET A 480 12.87 1.38 -33.11
N ARG A 481 13.63 2.01 -34.00
CA ARG A 481 14.74 2.90 -33.63
C ARG A 481 14.20 4.32 -33.46
N LEU A 482 14.55 4.97 -32.34
CA LEU A 482 14.09 6.31 -32.02
C LEU A 482 14.61 7.34 -33.07
N VAL A 483 13.68 8.10 -33.65
CA VAL A 483 13.97 9.20 -34.59
C VAL A 483 13.91 10.55 -33.89
N SER A 484 12.88 10.79 -33.09
CA SER A 484 12.71 12.04 -32.36
C SER A 484 11.78 11.87 -31.15
N THR A 485 11.91 12.77 -30.17
CA THR A 485 10.97 12.92 -29.06
C THR A 485 10.67 14.40 -28.87
N ARG A 486 9.40 14.74 -28.64
CA ARG A 486 8.99 16.10 -28.33
C ARG A 486 7.79 16.14 -27.40
N MET A 487 7.74 17.19 -26.56
CA MET A 487 6.58 17.50 -25.73
C MET A 487 5.46 18.10 -26.57
N VAL A 488 4.23 17.68 -26.33
CA VAL A 488 3.02 18.22 -26.98
C VAL A 488 1.93 18.51 -25.96
N ASP A 489 1.07 19.45 -26.30
CA ASP A 489 -0.18 19.73 -25.59
C ASP A 489 -1.35 19.19 -26.45
N LEU A 490 -2.21 18.37 -25.87
CA LEU A 490 -3.39 17.80 -26.51
C LEU A 490 -4.64 18.25 -25.75
N ALA A 491 -5.51 18.99 -26.43
CA ALA A 491 -6.76 19.51 -25.92
C ALA A 491 -7.93 19.05 -26.83
N ASP A 492 -8.91 19.93 -27.09
CA ASP A 492 -10.13 19.59 -27.86
C ASP A 492 -9.86 19.31 -29.35
N GLU A 493 -8.90 20.04 -29.94
CA GLU A 493 -8.60 19.92 -31.36
C GLU A 493 -7.65 18.76 -31.63
N PRO A 494 -7.89 18.00 -32.75
CA PRO A 494 -6.94 16.97 -33.17
C PRO A 494 -5.56 17.55 -33.48
N LEU A 495 -4.51 16.92 -32.95
CA LEU A 495 -3.13 17.32 -33.16
C LEU A 495 -2.50 16.55 -34.33
N ARG A 496 -2.34 17.20 -35.48
CA ARG A 496 -1.62 16.63 -36.63
C ARG A 496 -0.11 16.70 -36.42
N LEU A 497 0.56 15.63 -36.80
CA LEU A 497 2.02 15.50 -36.67
C LEU A 497 2.64 15.36 -38.08
N ASP A 498 2.50 16.41 -38.91
CA ASP A 498 2.88 16.39 -40.32
C ASP A 498 4.35 16.03 -40.57
N ASP A 499 5.23 16.44 -39.69
CA ASP A 499 6.68 16.16 -39.72
C ASP A 499 7.02 14.72 -39.31
N LEU A 500 6.06 13.95 -38.79
CA LEU A 500 6.20 12.53 -38.42
C LEU A 500 5.53 11.59 -39.40
N ALA A 501 5.22 12.06 -40.63
CA ALA A 501 4.60 11.23 -41.65
C ALA A 501 5.41 9.94 -41.90
N GLY A 502 4.73 8.78 -41.96
CA GLY A 502 5.30 7.46 -42.20
C GLY A 502 6.04 6.82 -40.99
N LEU A 503 6.23 7.59 -39.90
CA LEU A 503 6.87 7.06 -38.69
C LEU A 503 5.87 6.35 -37.77
N VAL A 504 6.36 5.47 -36.93
CA VAL A 504 5.65 4.87 -35.79
C VAL A 504 5.60 5.90 -34.67
N VAL A 505 4.40 6.15 -34.13
CA VAL A 505 4.22 7.16 -33.07
C VAL A 505 3.75 6.51 -31.77
N VAL A 506 4.46 6.80 -30.70
CA VAL A 506 4.13 6.40 -29.32
C VAL A 506 3.87 7.67 -28.52
N PRO A 507 2.60 8.01 -28.23
CA PRO A 507 2.27 9.12 -27.34
C PRO A 507 2.54 8.75 -25.88
N ASN A 508 2.74 9.76 -25.05
CA ASN A 508 3.04 9.60 -23.61
C ASN A 508 4.29 8.75 -23.33
N ALA A 509 5.31 8.84 -24.19
CA ALA A 509 6.48 7.98 -24.16
C ALA A 509 7.29 8.08 -22.85
N GLY A 510 7.21 9.22 -22.14
CA GLY A 510 7.79 9.43 -20.82
C GLY A 510 6.81 9.18 -19.67
N ASP A 511 5.63 8.62 -19.95
CA ASP A 511 4.58 8.32 -18.98
C ASP A 511 4.14 9.55 -18.14
N GLU A 512 4.08 10.73 -18.78
CA GLU A 512 3.83 12.02 -18.11
C GLU A 512 2.35 12.31 -17.82
N THR A 513 1.41 11.59 -18.45
CA THR A 513 -0.05 11.81 -18.24
C THR A 513 -0.78 10.54 -17.86
N PHE A 514 -1.88 10.69 -17.11
CA PHE A 514 -2.77 9.59 -16.74
C PHE A 514 -3.83 9.38 -17.82
N ALA A 515 -3.52 8.59 -18.84
CA ALA A 515 -4.39 8.28 -19.95
C ALA A 515 -4.11 6.89 -20.52
N ALA A 516 -5.15 6.19 -20.96
CA ALA A 516 -4.98 4.98 -21.75
C ALA A 516 -4.50 5.32 -23.18
N LEU A 517 -3.85 4.37 -23.83
CA LEU A 517 -3.35 4.53 -25.20
C LEU A 517 -4.06 3.61 -26.18
N ARG A 518 -4.33 4.12 -27.35
CA ARG A 518 -4.78 3.32 -28.52
C ARG A 518 -3.96 3.74 -29.73
N LEU A 519 -3.10 2.82 -30.19
CA LEU A 519 -2.23 3.05 -31.33
C LEU A 519 -2.97 2.73 -32.64
N ASP A 520 -2.61 3.42 -33.71
CA ASP A 520 -3.05 3.05 -35.06
C ASP A 520 -2.49 1.68 -35.46
N GLU A 521 -3.05 1.06 -36.53
CA GLU A 521 -2.70 -0.29 -36.98
C GLU A 521 -1.21 -0.40 -37.35
N GLN A 522 -0.64 0.61 -38.02
CA GLN A 522 0.77 0.63 -38.40
C GLN A 522 1.68 0.67 -37.18
N SER A 523 1.38 1.57 -36.21
CA SER A 523 2.16 1.72 -34.99
C SER A 523 2.04 0.49 -34.11
N TRP A 524 0.84 -0.10 -33.99
CA TRP A 524 0.64 -1.33 -33.24
C TRP A 524 1.38 -2.52 -33.86
N ALA A 525 1.36 -2.66 -35.18
CA ALA A 525 2.09 -3.74 -35.86
C ALA A 525 3.60 -3.64 -35.64
N ALA A 526 4.16 -2.43 -35.71
CA ALA A 526 5.58 -2.21 -35.45
C ALA A 526 5.94 -2.47 -33.96
N VAL A 527 5.12 -2.03 -33.01
CA VAL A 527 5.30 -2.32 -31.58
C VAL A 527 5.23 -3.81 -31.32
N SER A 528 4.21 -4.50 -31.85
CA SER A 528 4.06 -5.97 -31.68
C SER A 528 5.23 -6.77 -32.25
N ALA A 529 5.96 -6.24 -33.24
CA ALA A 529 7.11 -6.88 -33.84
C ALA A 529 8.45 -6.49 -33.22
N GLY A 530 8.55 -5.28 -32.60
CA GLY A 530 9.81 -4.67 -32.20
C GLY A 530 9.84 -4.07 -30.79
N LEU A 531 8.90 -4.39 -29.88
CA LEU A 531 8.82 -3.82 -28.53
C LEU A 531 10.14 -3.89 -27.78
N SER A 532 10.82 -5.04 -27.81
CA SER A 532 12.13 -5.22 -27.16
C SER A 532 13.27 -4.41 -27.78
N SER A 533 13.07 -3.80 -28.95
CA SER A 533 14.06 -2.92 -29.59
C SER A 533 13.95 -1.47 -29.15
N VAL A 534 12.90 -1.10 -28.42
CA VAL A 534 12.75 0.26 -27.85
C VAL A 534 13.80 0.46 -26.76
N GLU A 535 14.64 1.49 -26.93
CA GLU A 535 15.79 1.72 -26.05
C GLU A 535 15.38 2.15 -24.63
N SER A 536 14.40 3.06 -24.49
CA SER A 536 13.91 3.56 -23.21
C SER A 536 13.15 2.48 -22.40
N PRO A 537 13.63 2.11 -21.19
CA PRO A 537 12.91 1.16 -20.33
C PRO A 537 11.50 1.66 -19.95
N LEU A 538 11.34 2.96 -19.67
CA LEU A 538 10.06 3.56 -19.34
C LEU A 538 9.07 3.47 -20.52
N THR A 539 9.52 3.75 -21.74
CA THR A 539 8.65 3.60 -22.92
C THR A 539 8.30 2.13 -23.18
N ARG A 540 9.25 1.18 -22.95
CA ARG A 540 8.92 -0.26 -22.98
C ARG A 540 7.88 -0.65 -21.94
N ALA A 541 8.02 -0.13 -20.70
CA ALA A 541 7.05 -0.35 -19.62
C ALA A 541 5.65 0.15 -20.01
N LEU A 542 5.55 1.35 -20.58
CA LEU A 542 4.30 1.90 -21.10
C LEU A 542 3.68 1.00 -22.19
N LEU A 543 4.48 0.52 -23.13
CA LEU A 543 4.02 -0.34 -24.21
C LEU A 543 3.61 -1.75 -23.71
N TRP A 544 4.32 -2.28 -22.72
CA TRP A 544 3.91 -3.51 -22.03
C TRP A 544 2.57 -3.33 -21.31
N TRP A 545 2.41 -2.22 -20.55
CA TRP A 545 1.12 -1.95 -19.94
C TRP A 545 0.01 -1.80 -20.98
N THR A 546 0.24 -1.07 -22.08
CA THR A 546 -0.71 -0.92 -23.17
C THR A 546 -1.12 -2.29 -23.75
N THR A 547 -0.16 -3.22 -23.93
CA THR A 547 -0.41 -4.57 -24.42
C THR A 547 -1.25 -5.39 -23.44
N ILE A 548 -0.93 -5.32 -22.14
CA ILE A 548 -1.67 -6.00 -21.08
C ILE A 548 -3.07 -5.42 -20.93
N ASP A 549 -3.23 -4.10 -21.03
CA ASP A 549 -4.51 -3.41 -21.01
C ASP A 549 -5.43 -3.85 -22.16
N LEU A 550 -4.89 -4.02 -23.35
CA LEU A 550 -5.62 -4.59 -24.49
C LEU A 550 -6.11 -6.02 -24.20
N ALA A 551 -5.31 -6.83 -23.52
CA ALA A 551 -5.72 -8.18 -23.12
C ALA A 551 -6.80 -8.16 -22.03
N GLN A 552 -6.66 -7.29 -21.02
CA GLN A 552 -7.65 -7.12 -19.96
C GLN A 552 -8.97 -6.52 -20.46
N SER A 553 -8.93 -5.71 -21.51
CA SER A 553 -10.12 -5.19 -22.20
C SER A 553 -10.67 -6.13 -23.28
N ARG A 554 -10.08 -7.32 -23.43
CA ARG A 554 -10.43 -8.34 -24.44
C ARG A 554 -10.25 -7.89 -25.91
N ALA A 555 -9.55 -6.80 -26.13
CA ALA A 555 -9.15 -6.37 -27.47
C ALA A 555 -7.97 -7.19 -28.02
N LEU A 556 -7.22 -7.86 -27.15
CA LEU A 556 -6.14 -8.79 -27.49
C LEU A 556 -6.40 -10.15 -26.80
N PRO A 557 -6.40 -11.29 -27.53
CA PRO A 557 -6.47 -12.61 -26.93
C PRO A 557 -5.30 -12.90 -25.98
N LEU A 558 -5.54 -13.66 -24.88
CA LEU A 558 -4.48 -14.01 -23.93
C LEU A 558 -3.33 -14.80 -24.57
N ASP A 559 -3.62 -15.67 -25.51
CA ASP A 559 -2.59 -16.40 -26.25
C ASP A 559 -1.66 -15.46 -27.04
N ASP A 560 -2.22 -14.39 -27.62
CA ASP A 560 -1.43 -13.34 -28.28
C ASP A 560 -0.60 -12.53 -27.30
N LEU A 561 -1.14 -12.19 -26.11
CA LEU A 561 -0.36 -11.55 -25.04
C LEU A 561 0.83 -12.42 -24.65
N VAL A 562 0.63 -13.72 -24.40
CA VAL A 562 1.71 -14.63 -24.01
C VAL A 562 2.68 -14.89 -25.18
N ARG A 563 2.23 -14.79 -26.44
CA ARG A 563 3.13 -14.82 -27.61
C ARG A 563 4.02 -13.57 -27.65
N VAL A 564 3.48 -12.38 -27.39
CA VAL A 564 4.26 -11.14 -27.28
C VAL A 564 5.24 -11.24 -26.11
N LEU A 565 4.81 -11.81 -24.98
CA LEU A 565 5.68 -12.10 -23.82
C LEU A 565 6.87 -12.98 -24.23
N ASP A 566 6.62 -14.10 -24.85
CA ASP A 566 7.65 -15.04 -25.30
C ASP A 566 8.65 -14.40 -26.27
N GLN A 567 8.16 -13.56 -27.19
CA GLN A 567 9.00 -12.88 -28.19
C GLN A 567 9.85 -11.76 -27.59
N HIS A 568 9.31 -10.96 -26.67
CA HIS A 568 9.92 -9.70 -26.25
C HIS A 568 10.46 -9.69 -24.82
N LEU A 569 10.01 -10.61 -23.95
CA LEU A 569 10.55 -10.67 -22.59
C LEU A 569 11.78 -11.61 -22.49
N ARG A 570 11.93 -12.60 -23.40
CA ARG A 570 13.16 -13.41 -23.44
C ARG A 570 14.45 -12.57 -23.68
N PRO A 571 14.45 -11.59 -24.61
CA PRO A 571 15.61 -10.71 -24.80
C PRO A 571 15.67 -9.55 -23.79
N GLU A 572 14.68 -9.34 -22.93
CA GLU A 572 14.69 -8.25 -21.94
C GLU A 572 15.85 -8.46 -20.94
N ARG A 573 16.57 -7.36 -20.63
CA ARG A 573 17.70 -7.35 -19.68
C ARG A 573 17.48 -6.37 -18.54
N HIS A 574 16.43 -5.56 -18.62
CA HIS A 574 16.07 -4.65 -17.55
C HIS A 574 15.31 -5.41 -16.46
N PRO A 575 15.88 -5.61 -15.24
CA PRO A 575 15.33 -6.52 -14.26
C PRO A 575 13.94 -6.08 -13.74
N VAL A 576 13.72 -4.77 -13.57
CA VAL A 576 12.43 -4.23 -13.12
C VAL A 576 11.34 -4.47 -14.17
N VAL A 577 11.60 -4.22 -15.46
CA VAL A 577 10.63 -4.51 -16.54
C VAL A 577 10.35 -6.00 -16.62
N PHE A 578 11.39 -6.84 -16.57
CA PHE A 578 11.26 -8.29 -16.64
C PHE A 578 10.33 -8.83 -15.54
N GLU A 579 10.60 -8.49 -14.29
CA GLU A 579 9.85 -9.00 -13.15
C GLU A 579 8.41 -8.46 -13.11
N ALA A 580 8.24 -7.14 -13.29
CA ALA A 580 6.95 -6.50 -13.25
C ALA A 580 6.00 -7.01 -14.34
N VAL A 581 6.51 -7.22 -15.57
CA VAL A 581 5.73 -7.77 -16.68
C VAL A 581 5.30 -9.20 -16.39
N LEU A 582 6.19 -10.08 -15.90
CA LEU A 582 5.84 -11.45 -15.52
C LEU A 582 4.73 -11.45 -14.46
N THR A 583 4.85 -10.62 -13.43
CA THR A 583 3.85 -10.50 -12.36
C THR A 583 2.49 -10.05 -12.91
N LEU A 584 2.47 -9.03 -13.76
CA LEU A 584 1.22 -8.53 -14.35
C LEU A 584 0.58 -9.56 -15.29
N VAL A 585 1.36 -10.29 -16.09
CA VAL A 585 0.84 -11.33 -16.98
C VAL A 585 0.27 -12.49 -16.17
N LEU A 586 0.93 -12.93 -15.10
CA LEU A 586 0.39 -13.96 -14.20
C LEU A 586 -0.94 -13.53 -13.55
N ARG A 587 -1.03 -12.28 -13.09
CA ARG A 587 -2.28 -11.72 -12.56
C ARG A 587 -3.38 -11.68 -13.63
N THR A 588 -3.02 -11.36 -14.87
CA THR A 588 -3.95 -11.33 -16.00
C THR A 588 -4.45 -12.74 -16.32
N VAL A 589 -3.56 -13.75 -16.39
CA VAL A 589 -3.93 -15.16 -16.55
C VAL A 589 -4.88 -15.61 -15.44
N ARG A 590 -4.57 -15.30 -14.18
CA ARG A 590 -5.41 -15.64 -13.02
C ARG A 590 -6.85 -15.14 -13.16
N ARG A 591 -7.06 -13.97 -13.72
CA ARG A 591 -8.38 -13.34 -13.83
C ARG A 591 -9.14 -13.68 -15.09
N TYR A 592 -8.43 -13.78 -16.23
CA TYR A 592 -9.05 -13.77 -17.55
C TYR A 592 -8.95 -15.12 -18.29
N ALA A 593 -8.06 -16.04 -17.89
CA ALA A 593 -7.95 -17.34 -18.54
C ALA A 593 -9.17 -18.24 -18.27
N GLU A 594 -9.46 -19.11 -19.24
CA GLU A 594 -10.38 -20.23 -19.04
C GLU A 594 -9.62 -21.43 -18.43
N PRO A 595 -10.28 -22.30 -17.63
CA PRO A 595 -9.60 -23.40 -16.94
C PRO A 595 -8.72 -24.29 -17.83
N GLN A 596 -9.15 -24.55 -19.07
CA GLN A 596 -8.44 -25.42 -20.01
C GLN A 596 -7.18 -24.77 -20.63
N GLU A 597 -7.03 -23.45 -20.53
CA GLU A 597 -5.88 -22.71 -21.11
C GLU A 597 -4.71 -22.61 -20.14
N VAL A 598 -5.00 -22.68 -18.83
CA VAL A 598 -4.08 -22.30 -17.75
C VAL A 598 -2.77 -23.05 -17.82
N ALA A 599 -2.80 -24.38 -17.90
CA ALA A 599 -1.58 -25.19 -17.89
C ALA A 599 -0.62 -24.82 -19.04
N GLY A 600 -1.17 -24.61 -20.25
CA GLY A 600 -0.37 -24.18 -21.40
C GLY A 600 0.19 -22.76 -21.27
N LEU A 601 -0.58 -21.83 -20.69
CA LEU A 601 -0.11 -20.48 -20.45
C LEU A 601 0.98 -20.44 -19.37
N LEU A 602 0.83 -21.19 -18.27
CA LEU A 602 1.83 -21.28 -17.21
C LEU A 602 3.15 -21.89 -17.73
N GLU A 603 3.09 -22.93 -18.55
CA GLU A 603 4.32 -23.55 -19.12
C GLU A 603 5.08 -22.55 -20.01
N ARG A 604 4.40 -21.78 -20.84
CA ARG A 604 5.04 -20.74 -21.67
C ARG A 604 5.68 -19.63 -20.81
N ILE A 605 5.04 -19.25 -19.71
CA ILE A 605 5.61 -18.29 -18.75
C ILE A 605 6.84 -18.91 -18.06
N ALA A 606 6.75 -20.18 -17.65
CA ALA A 606 7.88 -20.93 -17.09
C ALA A 606 9.07 -21.02 -18.06
N ASP A 607 8.81 -21.18 -19.37
CA ASP A 607 9.85 -21.20 -20.40
C ASP A 607 10.58 -19.85 -20.55
N VAL A 608 9.88 -18.73 -20.40
CA VAL A 608 10.49 -17.39 -20.36
C VAL A 608 11.40 -17.26 -19.14
N ALA A 609 10.92 -17.66 -17.97
CA ALA A 609 11.70 -17.63 -16.73
C ALA A 609 12.94 -18.56 -16.82
N ARG A 610 12.77 -19.76 -17.37
CA ARG A 610 13.88 -20.72 -17.60
C ARG A 610 14.94 -20.15 -18.54
N ALA A 611 14.52 -19.51 -19.64
CA ALA A 611 15.44 -18.86 -20.57
C ALA A 611 16.24 -17.72 -19.91
N ALA A 612 15.64 -16.97 -18.98
CA ALA A 612 16.35 -15.95 -18.22
C ALA A 612 17.42 -16.56 -17.29
N LEU A 613 17.11 -17.66 -16.61
CA LEU A 613 18.09 -18.38 -15.79
C LEU A 613 19.23 -18.98 -16.63
N ASP A 614 18.91 -19.58 -17.79
CA ASP A 614 19.88 -20.15 -18.72
C ASP A 614 20.79 -19.07 -19.33
N SER A 615 20.38 -17.81 -19.39
CA SER A 615 21.21 -16.69 -19.85
C SER A 615 22.39 -16.40 -18.91
N GLY A 616 22.30 -16.83 -17.63
CA GLY A 616 23.29 -16.53 -16.58
C GLY A 616 23.28 -15.08 -16.08
N ASP A 617 22.24 -14.29 -16.42
CA ASP A 617 22.11 -12.91 -15.94
C ASP A 617 21.69 -12.90 -14.46
N ALA A 618 22.60 -12.49 -13.60
CA ALA A 618 22.40 -12.48 -12.16
C ALA A 618 21.30 -11.50 -11.71
N ALA A 619 21.05 -10.43 -12.48
CA ALA A 619 20.03 -9.44 -12.14
C ALA A 619 18.61 -9.96 -12.37
N LEU A 620 18.42 -10.89 -13.30
CA LEU A 620 17.13 -11.52 -13.59
C LEU A 620 16.86 -12.76 -12.71
N ALA A 621 17.90 -13.36 -12.17
CA ALA A 621 17.83 -14.66 -11.50
C ALA A 621 16.83 -14.72 -10.31
N PRO A 622 16.73 -13.74 -9.40
CA PRO A 622 15.77 -13.79 -8.31
C PRO A 622 14.32 -13.89 -8.80
N ALA A 623 13.90 -12.99 -9.69
CA ALA A 623 12.57 -12.98 -10.27
C ALA A 623 12.28 -14.22 -11.09
N ALA A 624 13.21 -14.62 -11.96
CA ALA A 624 13.08 -15.82 -12.80
C ALA A 624 12.96 -17.10 -11.97
N SER A 625 13.70 -17.21 -10.86
CA SER A 625 13.63 -18.38 -9.97
C SER A 625 12.26 -18.47 -9.28
N ARG A 626 11.75 -17.38 -8.74
CA ARG A 626 10.41 -17.34 -8.10
C ARG A 626 9.31 -17.71 -9.10
N VAL A 627 9.32 -17.12 -10.30
CA VAL A 627 8.31 -17.41 -11.32
C VAL A 627 8.42 -18.85 -11.80
N LEU A 628 9.61 -19.35 -12.09
CA LEU A 628 9.79 -20.75 -12.50
C LEU A 628 9.33 -21.73 -11.41
N ALA A 629 9.66 -21.46 -10.14
CA ALA A 629 9.23 -22.30 -9.03
C ALA A 629 7.70 -22.39 -8.92
N SER A 630 6.99 -21.26 -9.10
CA SER A 630 5.53 -21.20 -8.92
C SER A 630 4.73 -21.65 -10.15
N THR A 631 5.35 -21.75 -11.36
CA THR A 631 4.61 -22.03 -12.60
C THR A 631 4.95 -23.37 -13.27
N THR A 632 6.15 -23.91 -13.06
CA THR A 632 6.59 -25.14 -13.75
C THR A 632 5.81 -26.39 -13.31
N HIS A 633 5.63 -27.34 -14.25
CA HIS A 633 5.15 -28.70 -13.97
C HIS A 633 6.28 -29.72 -13.80
N ASP A 634 7.56 -29.32 -13.98
CA ASP A 634 8.71 -30.18 -13.80
C ASP A 634 9.01 -30.44 -12.32
N ARG A 635 8.36 -31.48 -11.77
CA ARG A 635 8.51 -31.89 -10.36
C ARG A 635 9.96 -32.22 -10.00
N ASP A 636 10.66 -32.89 -10.91
CA ASP A 636 12.05 -33.28 -10.66
C ASP A 636 12.97 -32.07 -10.55
N HIS A 637 12.67 -31.00 -11.31
CA HIS A 637 13.38 -29.73 -11.20
C HIS A 637 13.16 -29.10 -9.82
N LEU A 638 11.92 -29.03 -9.37
CA LEU A 638 11.58 -28.47 -8.05
C LEU A 638 12.23 -29.27 -6.91
N VAL A 639 12.21 -30.59 -6.96
CA VAL A 639 12.84 -31.44 -5.96
C VAL A 639 14.35 -31.21 -5.94
N ARG A 640 15.03 -31.18 -7.10
CA ARG A 640 16.46 -30.86 -7.19
C ARG A 640 16.80 -29.51 -6.57
N TRP A 641 15.92 -28.52 -6.68
CA TRP A 641 16.12 -27.23 -6.02
C TRP A 641 16.06 -27.37 -4.51
N LEU A 642 15.09 -28.09 -3.97
CA LEU A 642 14.96 -28.31 -2.54
C LEU A 642 16.12 -29.12 -1.92
N GLU A 643 16.82 -29.94 -2.71
CA GLU A 643 18.03 -30.68 -2.30
C GLU A 643 19.27 -29.78 -2.19
N ARG A 644 19.27 -28.60 -2.80
CA ARG A 644 20.40 -27.68 -2.79
C ARG A 644 20.33 -26.73 -1.59
N PRO A 645 21.42 -26.56 -0.84
CA PRO A 645 21.45 -25.67 0.33
C PRO A 645 21.54 -24.18 -0.01
N ASP A 646 21.95 -23.85 -1.26
CA ASP A 646 22.18 -22.51 -1.75
C ASP A 646 20.96 -21.88 -2.43
N VAL A 647 19.84 -22.60 -2.51
CA VAL A 647 18.59 -22.05 -3.04
C VAL A 647 17.96 -21.14 -2.00
N ASP A 648 17.56 -19.97 -2.49
CA ASP A 648 16.92 -18.92 -1.74
C ASP A 648 15.66 -19.40 -0.99
N GLN A 649 15.44 -18.90 0.23
CA GLN A 649 14.35 -19.38 1.09
C GLN A 649 12.95 -19.12 0.49
N GLU A 650 12.76 -17.98 -0.16
CA GLU A 650 11.49 -17.68 -0.83
C GLU A 650 11.25 -18.63 -2.01
N VAL A 651 12.26 -18.87 -2.85
CA VAL A 651 12.20 -19.84 -3.94
C VAL A 651 11.91 -21.25 -3.44
N ARG A 652 12.44 -21.63 -2.30
CA ARG A 652 12.16 -22.93 -1.68
C ARG A 652 10.69 -23.05 -1.32
N TRP A 653 10.11 -22.03 -0.70
CA TRP A 653 8.69 -22.05 -0.36
C TRP A 653 7.76 -22.03 -1.59
N GLU A 654 8.12 -21.29 -2.63
CA GLU A 654 7.42 -21.37 -3.92
C GLU A 654 7.45 -22.78 -4.49
N ALA A 655 8.61 -23.45 -4.45
CA ALA A 655 8.77 -24.82 -4.90
C ALA A 655 7.95 -25.82 -4.05
N VAL A 656 7.96 -25.68 -2.73
CA VAL A 656 7.15 -26.51 -1.81
C VAL A 656 5.66 -26.33 -2.07
N GLN A 657 5.20 -25.09 -2.19
CA GLN A 657 3.79 -24.81 -2.49
C GLN A 657 3.38 -25.35 -3.88
N ARG A 658 4.26 -25.22 -4.85
CA ARG A 658 4.03 -25.78 -6.20
C ARG A 658 3.95 -27.30 -6.19
N LEU A 659 4.88 -27.98 -5.51
CA LEU A 659 4.85 -29.43 -5.34
C LEU A 659 3.56 -29.89 -4.62
N ALA A 660 3.17 -29.18 -3.57
CA ALA A 660 1.91 -29.43 -2.86
C ALA A 660 0.71 -29.29 -3.81
N SER A 661 0.67 -28.23 -4.64
CA SER A 661 -0.38 -28.00 -5.62
C SER A 661 -0.44 -29.06 -6.72
N LEU A 662 0.68 -29.69 -7.03
CA LEU A 662 0.81 -30.82 -7.94
C LEU A 662 0.55 -32.19 -7.27
N GLY A 663 0.12 -32.19 -5.98
CA GLY A 663 -0.28 -33.38 -5.23
C GLY A 663 0.81 -34.04 -4.39
N ASP A 664 1.92 -33.36 -4.14
CA ASP A 664 2.99 -33.85 -3.27
C ASP A 664 3.22 -32.94 -2.06
N PRO A 665 2.49 -33.14 -0.97
CA PRO A 665 2.63 -32.33 0.25
C PRO A 665 3.80 -32.76 1.14
N SER A 666 4.60 -33.78 0.76
CA SER A 666 5.62 -34.38 1.62
C SER A 666 6.75 -33.43 2.01
N PHE A 667 6.93 -32.33 1.26
CA PHE A 667 7.98 -31.33 1.51
C PHE A 667 7.53 -30.22 2.48
N ILE A 668 6.23 -30.09 2.83
CA ILE A 668 5.74 -29.00 3.69
C ILE A 668 6.34 -29.10 5.11
N ALA A 669 6.15 -30.23 5.77
CA ALA A 669 6.61 -30.39 7.16
C ALA A 669 8.14 -30.32 7.31
N PRO A 670 8.97 -30.90 6.43
CA PRO A 670 10.41 -30.69 6.45
C PRO A 670 10.84 -29.24 6.29
N GLU A 671 10.20 -28.48 5.38
CA GLU A 671 10.57 -27.09 5.15
C GLU A 671 10.10 -26.19 6.30
N GLU A 672 8.92 -26.43 6.89
CA GLU A 672 8.43 -25.73 8.09
C GLU A 672 9.33 -25.97 9.31
N ALA A 673 9.85 -27.17 9.45
CA ALA A 673 10.82 -27.48 10.51
C ALA A 673 12.18 -26.78 10.29
N ARG A 674 12.55 -26.52 9.04
CA ARG A 674 13.75 -25.81 8.63
C ARG A 674 13.60 -24.29 8.78
N ASP A 675 12.44 -23.74 8.37
CA ASP A 675 12.11 -22.31 8.45
C ASP A 675 10.98 -22.09 9.46
N ARG A 676 11.36 -21.74 10.68
CA ARG A 676 10.46 -21.50 11.79
C ARG A 676 10.02 -20.05 11.94
N SER A 677 10.34 -19.21 10.97
CA SER A 677 9.95 -17.81 10.96
C SER A 677 8.43 -17.62 10.78
N VAL A 678 7.93 -16.41 11.06
CA VAL A 678 6.54 -16.02 10.75
C VAL A 678 6.22 -16.21 9.26
N ALA A 679 7.14 -15.81 8.37
CA ALA A 679 6.98 -15.99 6.92
C ALA A 679 6.92 -17.47 6.54
N GLY A 680 7.78 -18.32 7.13
CA GLY A 680 7.75 -19.79 6.95
C GLY A 680 6.44 -20.40 7.43
N HIS A 681 5.90 -19.94 8.57
CA HIS A 681 4.58 -20.36 9.05
C HIS A 681 3.47 -20.01 8.05
N HIS A 682 3.44 -18.78 7.56
CA HIS A 682 2.47 -18.35 6.55
C HIS A 682 2.59 -19.15 5.24
N ALA A 683 3.82 -19.38 4.77
CA ALA A 683 4.07 -20.18 3.57
C ALA A 683 3.64 -21.64 3.74
N ALA A 684 3.84 -22.22 4.94
CA ALA A 684 3.35 -23.58 5.25
C ALA A 684 1.82 -23.66 5.24
N LEU A 685 1.13 -22.64 5.77
CA LEU A 685 -0.35 -22.53 5.70
C LEU A 685 -0.83 -22.47 4.25
N ALA A 686 -0.20 -21.64 3.42
CA ALA A 686 -0.49 -21.54 1.99
C ALA A 686 -0.26 -22.86 1.25
N ALA A 687 0.87 -23.53 1.52
CA ALA A 687 1.20 -24.81 0.90
C ALA A 687 0.21 -25.93 1.28
N ARG A 688 -0.24 -25.99 2.54
CA ARG A 688 -1.30 -26.94 2.98
C ARG A 688 -2.61 -26.67 2.26
N ALA A 689 -2.99 -25.41 2.14
CA ALA A 689 -4.21 -25.02 1.44
C ALA A 689 -4.16 -25.28 -0.08
N ALA A 690 -2.95 -25.33 -0.66
CA ALA A 690 -2.72 -25.64 -2.07
C ALA A 690 -2.88 -27.12 -2.42
N VAL A 691 -2.91 -28.04 -1.45
CA VAL A 691 -3.02 -29.50 -1.70
C VAL A 691 -4.33 -29.83 -2.42
N PRO A 692 -4.30 -30.54 -3.59
CA PRO A 692 -5.48 -30.76 -4.44
C PRO A 692 -6.29 -31.99 -4.01
N THR A 693 -6.71 -32.05 -2.75
CA THR A 693 -7.62 -33.09 -2.25
C THR A 693 -8.86 -32.48 -1.59
N PRO A 694 -10.03 -33.16 -1.68
CA PRO A 694 -11.26 -32.69 -1.01
C PRO A 694 -11.08 -32.47 0.49
N GLU A 695 -10.28 -33.34 1.14
CA GLU A 695 -10.01 -33.26 2.58
C GLU A 695 -9.23 -32.00 2.93
N ALA A 696 -8.13 -31.73 2.23
CA ALA A 696 -7.30 -30.54 2.45
C ALA A 696 -8.09 -29.25 2.18
N LYS A 697 -8.93 -29.23 1.13
CA LYS A 697 -9.78 -28.07 0.83
C LYS A 697 -10.83 -27.85 1.90
N ARG A 698 -11.44 -28.90 2.43
CA ARG A 698 -12.40 -28.77 3.53
C ARG A 698 -11.74 -28.23 4.79
N GLU A 699 -10.61 -28.80 5.20
CA GLU A 699 -9.85 -28.35 6.37
C GLU A 699 -9.42 -26.90 6.26
N SER A 700 -8.88 -26.51 5.10
CA SER A 700 -8.47 -25.12 4.83
C SER A 700 -9.67 -24.17 4.81
N TRP A 701 -10.82 -24.58 4.29
CA TRP A 701 -12.04 -23.78 4.33
C TRP A 701 -12.56 -23.58 5.74
N ASP A 702 -12.62 -24.65 6.51
CA ASP A 702 -13.06 -24.60 7.91
C ASP A 702 -12.15 -23.67 8.73
N LEU A 703 -10.86 -23.65 8.43
CA LEU A 703 -9.89 -22.72 9.02
C LEU A 703 -10.16 -21.27 8.58
N LEU A 704 -10.35 -21.00 7.26
CA LEU A 704 -10.65 -19.67 6.71
C LEU A 704 -11.87 -19.02 7.35
N VAL A 705 -12.94 -19.79 7.56
CA VAL A 705 -14.21 -19.26 8.10
C VAL A 705 -14.34 -19.40 9.61
N GLY A 706 -13.40 -20.08 10.26
CA GLY A 706 -13.41 -20.37 11.70
C GLY A 706 -13.30 -19.11 12.57
N GLY A 707 -12.63 -18.08 12.11
CA GLY A 707 -12.44 -16.81 12.81
C GLY A 707 -11.35 -16.85 13.89
N THR A 708 -10.40 -17.77 13.77
CA THR A 708 -9.24 -17.91 14.65
C THR A 708 -7.95 -17.38 14.03
N LEU A 709 -7.94 -17.16 12.72
CA LEU A 709 -6.77 -16.65 11.99
C LEU A 709 -6.62 -15.14 12.14
N GLY A 710 -5.38 -14.69 12.28
CA GLY A 710 -5.01 -13.31 12.04
C GLY A 710 -5.15 -12.93 10.55
N SER A 711 -5.01 -11.64 10.25
CA SER A 711 -5.18 -11.11 8.88
C SER A 711 -4.19 -11.72 7.88
N HIS A 712 -2.92 -11.84 8.26
CA HIS A 712 -1.84 -12.40 7.43
C HIS A 712 -2.01 -13.92 7.23
N GLU A 713 -2.39 -14.66 8.28
CA GLU A 713 -2.67 -16.09 8.18
C GLU A 713 -3.86 -16.36 7.25
N LEU A 714 -4.95 -15.57 7.37
CA LEU A 714 -6.10 -15.69 6.49
C LEU A 714 -5.72 -15.45 5.03
N SER A 715 -4.92 -14.41 4.77
CA SER A 715 -4.38 -14.12 3.43
C SER A 715 -3.55 -15.28 2.88
N ALA A 716 -2.69 -15.87 3.71
CA ALA A 716 -1.84 -16.99 3.34
C ALA A 716 -2.67 -18.23 2.97
N VAL A 717 -3.62 -18.62 3.82
CA VAL A 717 -4.52 -19.76 3.53
C VAL A 717 -5.33 -19.51 2.26
N ALA A 718 -5.90 -18.30 2.09
CA ALA A 718 -6.69 -17.96 0.90
C ALA A 718 -5.86 -18.03 -0.39
N SER A 719 -4.60 -17.57 -0.36
CA SER A 719 -3.69 -17.59 -1.52
C SER A 719 -3.43 -19.00 -2.04
N GLY A 720 -3.20 -19.96 -1.12
CA GLY A 720 -3.02 -21.37 -1.46
C GLY A 720 -4.33 -22.07 -1.84
N PHE A 721 -5.44 -21.69 -1.20
CA PHE A 721 -6.74 -22.32 -1.41
C PHE A 721 -7.26 -22.13 -2.84
N TRP A 722 -7.18 -20.91 -3.38
CA TRP A 722 -7.62 -20.56 -4.72
C TRP A 722 -6.55 -20.88 -5.78
N GLY A 723 -6.11 -22.14 -5.85
CA GLY A 723 -5.10 -22.60 -6.80
C GLY A 723 -5.54 -22.44 -8.27
N LEU A 724 -4.63 -21.95 -9.12
CA LEU A 724 -4.91 -21.62 -10.55
C LEU A 724 -5.47 -22.79 -11.35
N GLU A 725 -5.03 -24.02 -11.06
CA GLU A 725 -5.37 -25.24 -11.80
C GLU A 725 -6.39 -26.12 -11.07
N GLN A 726 -7.09 -25.58 -10.05
CA GLN A 726 -7.95 -26.35 -9.14
C GLN A 726 -9.42 -25.90 -9.19
N ALA A 727 -9.85 -25.27 -10.28
CA ALA A 727 -11.17 -24.66 -10.42
C ALA A 727 -12.33 -25.61 -10.11
N GLU A 728 -12.30 -26.85 -10.59
CA GLU A 728 -13.34 -27.85 -10.35
C GLU A 728 -13.40 -28.27 -8.88
N LEU A 729 -12.25 -28.43 -8.24
CA LEU A 729 -12.14 -28.87 -6.85
C LEU A 729 -12.70 -27.81 -5.87
N VAL A 730 -12.44 -26.52 -6.16
CA VAL A 730 -12.87 -25.42 -5.29
C VAL A 730 -14.24 -24.85 -5.66
N ALA A 731 -14.87 -25.27 -6.77
CA ALA A 731 -16.16 -24.76 -7.21
C ALA A 731 -17.26 -24.75 -6.14
N PRO A 732 -17.41 -25.78 -5.26
CA PRO A 732 -18.41 -25.74 -4.18
C PRO A 732 -18.17 -24.63 -3.16
N TYR A 733 -16.93 -24.19 -2.97
CA TYR A 733 -16.56 -23.15 -2.02
C TYR A 733 -16.70 -21.75 -2.63
N VAL A 734 -16.60 -21.63 -3.96
CA VAL A 734 -16.86 -20.36 -4.68
C VAL A 734 -18.27 -19.85 -4.39
N GLU A 735 -19.27 -20.73 -4.37
CA GLU A 735 -20.65 -20.38 -4.05
C GLU A 735 -20.85 -20.02 -2.56
N ARG A 736 -20.09 -20.65 -1.67
CA ARG A 736 -20.15 -20.39 -0.23
C ARG A 736 -19.45 -19.11 0.19
N TYR A 737 -18.49 -18.61 -0.63
CA TYR A 737 -17.64 -17.48 -0.27
C TYR A 737 -18.43 -16.26 0.21
N ALA A 738 -19.48 -15.87 -0.51
CA ALA A 738 -20.27 -14.69 -0.15
C ALA A 738 -21.00 -14.85 1.18
N VAL A 739 -21.52 -16.04 1.49
CA VAL A 739 -22.26 -16.32 2.73
C VAL A 739 -21.33 -16.42 3.92
N ASP A 740 -20.29 -17.24 3.79
CA ASP A 740 -19.37 -17.52 4.90
C ASP A 740 -18.43 -16.32 5.17
N GLY A 741 -17.98 -15.62 4.11
CA GLY A 741 -17.19 -14.39 4.22
C GLY A 741 -17.96 -13.24 4.87
N LEU A 742 -19.25 -13.07 4.52
CA LEU A 742 -20.12 -12.09 5.19
C LEU A 742 -20.30 -12.41 6.68
N ALA A 743 -20.49 -13.68 7.00
CA ALA A 743 -20.65 -14.11 8.39
C ALA A 743 -19.37 -13.85 9.21
N LEU A 744 -18.20 -14.03 8.61
CA LEU A 744 -16.91 -13.70 9.23
C LEU A 744 -16.75 -12.18 9.39
N ALA A 745 -16.98 -11.38 8.33
CA ALA A 745 -16.82 -9.93 8.36
C ALA A 745 -17.71 -9.23 9.39
N ARG A 746 -18.92 -9.72 9.63
CA ARG A 746 -19.85 -9.15 10.62
C ARG A 746 -19.36 -9.24 12.07
N ARG A 747 -18.41 -10.11 12.34
CA ARG A 747 -17.82 -10.31 13.69
C ARG A 747 -16.36 -9.83 13.76
N SER A 748 -15.88 -9.19 12.70
CA SER A 748 -14.50 -8.73 12.55
C SER A 748 -14.43 -7.20 12.36
N GLY A 749 -13.25 -6.63 12.52
CA GLY A 749 -12.96 -5.23 12.25
C GLY A 749 -12.86 -4.88 10.76
N GLN A 750 -12.54 -3.62 10.48
CA GLN A 750 -12.43 -3.09 9.10
C GLN A 750 -11.26 -3.73 8.34
N ALA A 751 -10.10 -3.89 8.98
CA ALA A 751 -8.95 -4.54 8.35
C ALA A 751 -9.26 -5.98 7.93
N MET A 752 -9.85 -6.77 8.80
CA MET A 752 -10.27 -8.14 8.48
C MET A 752 -11.32 -8.15 7.36
N SER A 753 -12.25 -7.19 7.34
CA SER A 753 -13.21 -7.04 6.24
C SER A 753 -12.53 -6.77 4.90
N LYS A 754 -11.45 -5.98 4.89
CA LYS A 754 -10.62 -5.73 3.70
C LYS A 754 -9.88 -7.01 3.25
N VAL A 755 -9.32 -7.76 4.20
CA VAL A 755 -8.64 -9.05 3.91
C VAL A 755 -9.62 -10.09 3.35
N ILE A 756 -10.83 -10.19 3.90
CA ILE A 756 -11.90 -11.07 3.37
C ILE A 756 -12.25 -10.66 1.94
N GLY A 757 -12.37 -9.36 1.67
CA GLY A 757 -12.59 -8.84 0.31
C GLY A 757 -11.46 -9.20 -0.65
N ALA A 758 -10.21 -9.08 -0.20
CA ALA A 758 -9.01 -9.45 -0.98
C ALA A 758 -8.90 -10.96 -1.23
N ALA A 759 -9.43 -11.78 -0.31
CA ALA A 759 -9.51 -13.24 -0.45
C ALA A 759 -10.60 -13.71 -1.44
N PHE A 760 -11.13 -12.80 -2.27
CA PHE A 760 -12.08 -13.11 -3.34
C PHE A 760 -11.55 -14.22 -4.25
N PRO A 761 -12.41 -15.17 -4.72
CA PRO A 761 -11.99 -16.33 -5.51
C PRO A 761 -11.57 -15.95 -6.94
N TRP A 762 -10.46 -15.21 -7.05
CA TRP A 762 -9.81 -14.91 -8.32
C TRP A 762 -8.95 -16.10 -8.76
N LEU A 763 -9.52 -16.92 -9.62
CA LEU A 763 -8.85 -18.03 -10.30
C LEU A 763 -9.56 -18.26 -11.64
N PRO A 764 -8.95 -19.01 -12.58
CA PRO A 764 -9.56 -19.37 -13.85
C PRO A 764 -10.82 -20.25 -13.64
N LEU A 765 -11.98 -19.62 -13.59
CA LEU A 765 -13.28 -20.27 -13.43
C LEU A 765 -14.00 -20.36 -14.78
N SER A 766 -14.87 -21.37 -14.93
CA SER A 766 -15.77 -21.41 -16.08
C SER A 766 -16.72 -20.21 -16.10
N ALA A 767 -17.18 -19.78 -17.25
CA ALA A 767 -18.15 -18.70 -17.36
C ALA A 767 -19.43 -18.96 -16.56
N ALA A 768 -19.83 -20.23 -16.39
CA ALA A 768 -20.98 -20.61 -15.58
C ALA A 768 -20.72 -20.35 -14.08
N THR A 769 -19.56 -20.78 -13.56
CA THR A 769 -19.17 -20.57 -12.15
C THR A 769 -18.97 -19.09 -11.86
N ARG A 770 -18.37 -18.31 -12.78
CA ARG A 770 -18.24 -16.84 -12.65
C ARG A 770 -19.60 -16.16 -12.56
N ARG A 771 -20.61 -16.56 -13.36
CA ARG A 771 -21.99 -16.06 -13.28
C ARG A 771 -22.66 -16.42 -11.96
N SER A 772 -22.47 -17.64 -11.45
CA SER A 772 -22.99 -18.07 -10.15
C SER A 772 -22.38 -17.22 -9.02
N LEU A 773 -21.06 -17.07 -8.97
CA LEU A 773 -20.34 -16.22 -8.02
C LEU A 773 -20.87 -14.78 -8.03
N ARG A 774 -20.95 -14.21 -9.24
CA ARG A 774 -21.48 -12.87 -9.43
C ARG A 774 -22.89 -12.71 -8.83
N SER A 775 -23.77 -13.67 -9.12
CA SER A 775 -25.15 -13.64 -8.62
C SER A 775 -25.23 -13.76 -7.09
N THR A 776 -24.39 -14.63 -6.50
CA THR A 776 -24.36 -14.84 -5.05
C THR A 776 -23.82 -13.61 -4.30
N VAL A 777 -22.75 -13.00 -4.82
CA VAL A 777 -22.19 -11.77 -4.24
C VAL A 777 -23.16 -10.59 -4.39
N ALA A 778 -23.79 -10.43 -5.55
CA ALA A 778 -24.80 -9.39 -5.77
C ALA A 778 -26.00 -9.53 -4.81
N ALA A 779 -26.51 -10.75 -4.63
CA ALA A 779 -27.59 -11.03 -3.67
C ALA A 779 -27.20 -10.76 -2.21
N ALA A 780 -25.94 -11.02 -1.85
CA ALA A 780 -25.44 -10.71 -0.51
C ALA A 780 -25.38 -9.18 -0.26
N LEU A 781 -25.05 -8.39 -1.29
CA LEU A 781 -25.01 -6.94 -1.23
C LEU A 781 -26.39 -6.27 -1.07
N ASP A 782 -27.49 -6.97 -1.39
CA ASP A 782 -28.84 -6.47 -1.10
C ASP A 782 -29.16 -6.45 0.41
N GLY A 783 -28.33 -7.10 1.24
CA GLY A 783 -28.44 -7.13 2.69
C GLY A 783 -27.52 -6.13 3.40
N ALA A 784 -27.48 -6.21 4.73
CA ALA A 784 -26.54 -5.44 5.54
C ALA A 784 -25.12 -6.05 5.43
N VAL A 785 -24.23 -5.38 4.73
CA VAL A 785 -22.82 -5.74 4.56
C VAL A 785 -21.94 -4.63 5.15
N PRO A 786 -20.85 -4.95 5.88
CA PRO A 786 -19.89 -3.93 6.31
C PRO A 786 -19.39 -3.09 5.14
N THR A 787 -19.27 -1.78 5.32
CA THR A 787 -19.00 -0.80 4.24
C THR A 787 -17.76 -1.17 3.43
N VAL A 788 -16.67 -1.53 4.10
CA VAL A 788 -15.40 -1.90 3.46
C VAL A 788 -15.53 -3.17 2.61
N LEU A 789 -16.23 -4.19 3.13
CA LEU A 789 -16.47 -5.42 2.37
C LEU A 789 -17.41 -5.17 1.19
N ALA A 790 -18.45 -4.37 1.38
CA ALA A 790 -19.38 -4.00 0.32
C ALA A 790 -18.66 -3.29 -0.83
N ARG A 791 -17.72 -2.40 -0.52
CA ARG A 791 -16.85 -1.75 -1.52
C ARG A 791 -16.03 -2.78 -2.29
N SER A 792 -15.30 -3.66 -1.59
CA SER A 792 -14.47 -4.70 -2.21
C SER A 792 -15.29 -5.64 -3.11
N TRP A 793 -16.50 -5.98 -2.70
CA TRP A 793 -17.38 -6.85 -3.50
C TRP A 793 -17.99 -6.15 -4.71
N ASN A 794 -18.33 -4.87 -4.61
CA ASN A 794 -18.76 -4.09 -5.76
C ASN A 794 -17.64 -4.00 -6.81
N ASP A 795 -16.40 -3.79 -6.37
CA ASP A 795 -15.22 -3.81 -7.22
C ASP A 795 -15.03 -5.15 -7.92
N ALA A 796 -15.20 -6.24 -7.17
CA ALA A 796 -15.10 -7.60 -7.71
C ALA A 796 -16.22 -7.90 -8.72
N LEU A 797 -17.44 -7.40 -8.50
CA LEU A 797 -18.54 -7.53 -9.46
C LEU A 797 -18.25 -6.80 -10.76
N ASP A 798 -17.70 -5.59 -10.71
CA ASP A 798 -17.30 -4.85 -11.90
C ASP A 798 -16.21 -5.58 -12.71
N ASP A 799 -15.23 -6.13 -11.99
CA ASP A 799 -14.17 -6.94 -12.61
C ASP A 799 -14.73 -8.24 -13.22
N LEU A 800 -15.67 -8.92 -12.54
CA LEU A 800 -16.35 -10.10 -13.07
C LEU A 800 -17.21 -9.77 -14.31
N ASP A 801 -17.93 -8.66 -14.29
CA ASP A 801 -18.71 -8.19 -15.43
C ASP A 801 -17.81 -7.98 -16.67
N ARG A 802 -16.62 -7.43 -16.47
CA ARG A 802 -15.63 -7.23 -17.53
C ARG A 802 -15.06 -8.55 -18.05
N VAL A 803 -14.84 -9.51 -17.16
CA VAL A 803 -14.38 -10.86 -17.56
C VAL A 803 -15.47 -11.65 -18.27
N LEU A 804 -16.74 -11.44 -17.95
CA LEU A 804 -17.87 -12.12 -18.59
C LEU A 804 -18.23 -11.52 -19.96
N GLY A 805 -17.94 -10.26 -20.19
CA GLY A 805 -18.15 -9.52 -21.45
C GLY A 805 -19.48 -8.87 -21.50
#